data_9276263179343420bc2ef5d9be0411fe
#
_entry.id   9276263179343420bc2ef5d9be0411fe
#
_cell.length_a   1.000
_cell.length_b   1.000
_cell.length_c   1.000
_cell.angle_alpha   90.00
_cell.angle_beta   90.00
_cell.angle_gamma   90.00
#
_symmetry.space_group_name_H-M   'P 1'
#
loop_
_entity.id
_entity.type
_entity.pdbx_description
1 polymer ?
#
loop_
_entity_poly.entity_id
_entity_poly.type
_entity_poly.pdbx_seq_one_letter_code
_entity_poly.pdbx_strand_id
1 'polypeptide(L)'
;MVELSGRVGFLHDGSLSGEQRAAVEWLGGTGADAETLSFADLPVAGGQFDVLWWHRDAPVDGESPLAGHAGEIEGFLASGGGLLLSLRAMASVDALGVETVPPDVVDTDGVAEPSGALWRSLYDDHPAVAGFDSLRIPVCDHGAVGVARYESVLPARGEVLASTVRGGQDVPEEKTVVGWDANPGAVIGVGAPLSFAEPAAEGVTATRNALTSGCLAALADGRRQPSRPRDADGMAALRARLGDADGRPSYHFTAPANWLNDPNGLIRWDGRYHVFYQYNPAGPFHDTIHWGHATSDDLVHWRDEPVALSPSPDGPDRDGCWSGCAVDDDGTPTLLYTGGDGRTQLPCLATAADPGLRSWEKHPDNPVIEAPPDGVDVLATDHWEAEFRDHCVWRDEGRWHQIVGTGLTDRGGAVLLYTSADLREWHYEGPLLVGEGAGDTVWECPELLDLGESRLLHVSNYENVVYFLGGVEDGRFRVDGRGTLDHGDFYAPQSLTDGDRTVTFGWLPEARDVAAQWDAGWSGALSLPRVLSTGPDGRLRQRPAEEVRRLRAGQMLDAATCSVSDGERRELPVSGRSLELDLELALEDARTLELSVLESPDGSERTTVRYTQEGELVVDRTEASDDPGVTADTQRMAVPPYDEPLSLRCFVDSSVVELYANERHCLTSRVYPTREDSTGVSVAAEGGRATLSSLSAWRLADGYRY
;
A
#
# COMPACT_ATOMS: atom_id res chain seq x y z
N MET A 1 -13.14 -12.21 31.01
CA MET A 1 -12.59 -10.97 31.60
C MET A 1 -11.17 -11.30 32.04
N VAL A 2 -10.21 -10.51 31.58
CA VAL A 2 -8.82 -10.58 32.07
C VAL A 2 -8.87 -10.07 33.51
N GLU A 3 -8.34 -10.83 34.45
CA GLU A 3 -8.21 -10.39 35.84
C GLU A 3 -7.18 -9.24 35.85
N LEU A 4 -7.60 -8.02 36.22
CA LEU A 4 -6.70 -6.87 36.26
C LEU A 4 -5.82 -6.98 37.50
N SER A 5 -4.55 -7.26 37.31
CA SER A 5 -3.53 -7.31 38.36
C SER A 5 -2.76 -5.99 38.40
N GLY A 6 -3.28 -4.97 39.04
CA GLY A 6 -2.58 -3.69 39.15
C GLY A 6 -3.41 -2.66 39.89
N ARG A 7 -2.76 -1.62 40.39
CA ARG A 7 -3.41 -0.50 41.07
C ARG A 7 -3.67 0.63 40.05
N VAL A 8 -4.93 1.03 39.92
CA VAL A 8 -5.38 2.03 38.97
C VAL A 8 -5.83 3.30 39.66
N GLY A 9 -5.19 4.42 39.34
CA GLY A 9 -5.61 5.76 39.75
C GLY A 9 -6.51 6.37 38.66
N PHE A 10 -7.81 6.52 38.93
CA PHE A 10 -8.74 7.16 38.00
C PHE A 10 -8.70 8.69 38.16
N LEU A 11 -8.15 9.40 37.19
CA LEU A 11 -7.96 10.87 37.21
C LEU A 11 -9.25 11.62 36.90
N HIS A 12 -9.49 12.73 37.61
CA HIS A 12 -10.58 13.68 37.37
C HIS A 12 -10.20 15.14 37.67
N ASP A 13 -10.87 16.08 37.02
CA ASP A 13 -10.62 17.53 37.13
C ASP A 13 -11.73 18.28 37.94
N GLY A 14 -12.33 17.62 38.90
CA GLY A 14 -13.42 18.18 39.71
C GLY A 14 -14.43 17.10 40.10
N SER A 15 -15.72 17.36 39.92
CA SER A 15 -16.74 16.34 40.14
C SER A 15 -16.82 15.39 38.93
N LEU A 16 -16.88 14.09 39.22
CA LEU A 16 -17.07 13.08 38.17
C LEU A 16 -18.34 13.35 37.33
N SER A 17 -18.26 13.25 36.01
CA SER A 17 -19.42 13.22 35.12
C SER A 17 -20.26 11.94 35.29
N GLY A 18 -21.39 11.83 34.59
CA GLY A 18 -22.18 10.61 34.52
C GLY A 18 -21.39 9.45 33.94
N GLU A 19 -20.66 9.72 32.87
CA GLU A 19 -19.80 8.78 32.14
C GLU A 19 -18.64 8.31 33.04
N GLN A 20 -17.94 9.24 33.67
CA GLN A 20 -16.85 8.92 34.61
C GLN A 20 -17.29 8.08 35.79
N ARG A 21 -18.47 8.35 36.35
CA ARG A 21 -19.01 7.50 37.44
C ARG A 21 -19.29 6.08 36.97
N ALA A 22 -19.87 5.91 35.78
CA ALA A 22 -20.12 4.60 35.21
C ALA A 22 -18.81 3.84 34.92
N ALA A 23 -17.79 4.52 34.42
CA ALA A 23 -16.46 3.95 34.18
C ALA A 23 -15.80 3.49 35.51
N VAL A 24 -15.88 4.31 36.57
CA VAL A 24 -15.36 3.96 37.91
C VAL A 24 -16.13 2.77 38.50
N GLU A 25 -17.47 2.73 38.36
CA GLU A 25 -18.29 1.61 38.83
C GLU A 25 -17.92 0.31 38.09
N TRP A 26 -17.76 0.40 36.77
CA TRP A 26 -17.28 -0.73 35.98
C TRP A 26 -15.90 -1.20 36.43
N LEU A 27 -14.93 -0.29 36.63
CA LEU A 27 -13.59 -0.61 37.09
C LEU A 27 -13.62 -1.33 38.45
N GLY A 28 -14.43 -0.86 39.41
CA GLY A 28 -14.63 -1.53 40.67
C GLY A 28 -15.22 -2.94 40.57
N GLY A 29 -16.01 -3.19 39.52
CA GLY A 29 -16.58 -4.51 39.21
C GLY A 29 -15.59 -5.51 38.61
N THR A 30 -14.42 -5.06 38.13
CA THR A 30 -13.36 -5.93 37.56
C THR A 30 -12.50 -6.63 38.62
N GLY A 31 -12.56 -6.21 39.86
CA GLY A 31 -11.68 -6.68 40.94
C GLY A 31 -10.33 -5.94 41.01
N ALA A 32 -10.12 -4.92 40.21
CA ALA A 32 -8.94 -4.06 40.27
C ALA A 32 -8.88 -3.28 41.58
N ASP A 33 -7.67 -3.07 42.12
CA ASP A 33 -7.45 -2.11 43.21
C ASP A 33 -7.45 -0.69 42.60
N ALA A 34 -8.58 0.01 42.76
CA ALA A 34 -8.83 1.28 42.07
C ALA A 34 -9.18 2.40 43.05
N GLU A 35 -8.60 3.56 42.82
CA GLU A 35 -8.85 4.80 43.58
C GLU A 35 -9.09 5.97 42.64
N THR A 36 -10.03 6.87 42.99
CA THR A 36 -10.24 8.13 42.27
C THR A 36 -9.31 9.21 42.78
N LEU A 37 -8.67 9.94 41.86
CA LEU A 37 -7.69 10.97 42.15
C LEU A 37 -8.05 12.27 41.43
N SER A 38 -7.97 13.40 42.11
CA SER A 38 -7.95 14.69 41.45
C SER A 38 -6.57 14.96 40.84
N PHE A 39 -6.49 15.67 39.71
CA PHE A 39 -5.21 16.19 39.24
C PHE A 39 -4.43 16.97 40.29
N ALA A 40 -5.12 17.62 41.22
CA ALA A 40 -4.52 18.34 42.34
C ALA A 40 -3.83 17.41 43.37
N ASP A 41 -4.07 16.11 43.33
CA ASP A 41 -3.45 15.11 44.24
C ASP A 41 -2.10 14.63 43.65
N LEU A 42 -1.73 15.06 42.47
CA LEU A 42 -0.42 14.78 41.84
C LEU A 42 0.68 15.65 42.47
N PRO A 43 1.94 15.18 42.56
CA PRO A 43 2.43 13.86 42.14
C PRO A 43 2.03 12.73 43.11
N VAL A 44 1.79 11.54 42.54
CA VAL A 44 1.59 10.33 43.35
C VAL A 44 2.91 9.75 43.84
N ALA A 45 2.93 9.10 45.00
CA ALA A 45 4.13 8.44 45.47
C ALA A 45 4.54 7.29 44.53
N GLY A 46 5.84 7.12 44.34
CA GLY A 46 6.37 6.04 43.48
C GLY A 46 5.87 4.68 43.89
N GLY A 47 5.27 3.93 42.99
CA GLY A 47 4.67 2.61 43.20
C GLY A 47 3.32 2.63 43.94
N GLN A 48 2.65 3.77 44.10
CA GLN A 48 1.29 3.87 44.62
C GLN A 48 0.27 3.34 43.61
N PHE A 49 0.47 3.65 42.32
CA PHE A 49 -0.32 3.15 41.21
C PHE A 49 0.60 2.57 40.15
N ASP A 50 0.09 1.60 39.37
CA ASP A 50 0.74 1.03 38.22
C ASP A 50 0.25 1.74 36.96
N VAL A 51 -1.02 2.16 36.93
CA VAL A 51 -1.65 2.88 35.84
C VAL A 51 -2.42 4.08 36.33
N LEU A 52 -2.32 5.20 35.65
CA LEU A 52 -3.25 6.31 35.73
C LEU A 52 -4.20 6.25 34.55
N TRP A 53 -5.50 6.46 34.78
CA TRP A 53 -6.53 6.45 33.76
C TRP A 53 -7.32 7.76 33.77
N TRP A 54 -7.22 8.53 32.68
CA TRP A 54 -8.05 9.70 32.47
C TRP A 54 -9.07 9.42 31.35
N HIS A 55 -10.34 9.36 31.74
CA HIS A 55 -11.49 9.11 30.87
C HIS A 55 -12.35 10.38 30.82
N ARG A 56 -12.49 11.00 29.64
CA ARG A 56 -13.16 12.28 29.55
C ARG A 56 -14.16 12.32 28.39
N ASP A 57 -15.42 12.59 28.73
CA ASP A 57 -16.55 12.73 27.80
C ASP A 57 -16.83 14.20 27.41
N ALA A 58 -16.47 15.16 28.26
CA ALA A 58 -16.77 16.57 28.06
C ALA A 58 -15.63 17.33 27.35
N PRO A 59 -15.93 18.41 26.62
CA PRO A 59 -14.92 19.32 26.08
C PRO A 59 -13.96 19.84 27.15
N VAL A 60 -12.74 20.20 26.74
CA VAL A 60 -11.76 20.86 27.59
C VAL A 60 -11.93 22.37 27.36
N ASP A 61 -12.43 23.09 28.38
CA ASP A 61 -12.54 24.53 28.34
C ASP A 61 -11.21 25.15 28.80
N GLY A 62 -10.47 25.75 27.91
CA GLY A 62 -9.17 26.35 28.19
C GLY A 62 -7.99 25.36 28.15
N GLU A 63 -6.99 25.56 29.03
CA GLU A 63 -5.84 24.69 29.14
C GLU A 63 -6.22 23.32 29.72
N SER A 64 -5.74 22.23 29.10
CA SER A 64 -6.02 20.89 29.56
C SER A 64 -5.48 20.66 30.98
N PRO A 65 -6.26 20.05 31.90
CA PRO A 65 -5.77 19.67 33.22
C PRO A 65 -4.49 18.82 33.15
N LEU A 66 -4.38 17.97 32.13
CA LEU A 66 -3.17 17.17 31.91
C LEU A 66 -1.98 18.06 31.53
N ALA A 67 -2.16 19.08 30.71
CA ALA A 67 -1.10 20.04 30.37
C ALA A 67 -0.62 20.82 31.61
N GLY A 68 -1.57 21.23 32.47
CA GLY A 68 -1.23 21.89 33.73
C GLY A 68 -0.44 21.03 34.73
N HIS A 69 -0.42 19.70 34.55
CA HIS A 69 0.27 18.72 35.42
C HIS A 69 1.21 17.80 34.60
N ALA A 70 1.65 18.27 33.42
CA ALA A 70 2.48 17.44 32.53
C ALA A 70 3.76 16.94 33.21
N GLY A 71 4.45 17.81 33.97
CA GLY A 71 5.69 17.42 34.66
C GLY A 71 5.50 16.32 35.72
N GLU A 72 4.36 16.30 36.43
CA GLU A 72 4.03 15.27 37.40
C GLU A 72 3.70 13.92 36.73
N ILE A 73 2.98 13.99 35.59
CA ILE A 73 2.65 12.81 34.78
C ILE A 73 3.91 12.26 34.10
N GLU A 74 4.75 13.12 33.53
CA GLU A 74 6.06 12.72 32.96
C GLU A 74 6.94 12.04 34.04
N GLY A 75 6.96 12.59 35.26
CA GLY A 75 7.64 11.95 36.39
C GLY A 75 7.10 10.56 36.72
N PHE A 76 5.79 10.36 36.67
CA PHE A 76 5.14 9.08 36.83
C PHE A 76 5.51 8.09 35.71
N LEU A 77 5.45 8.52 34.44
CA LEU A 77 5.86 7.73 33.28
C LEU A 77 7.35 7.36 33.36
N ALA A 78 8.22 8.31 33.72
CA ALA A 78 9.65 8.07 33.89
C ALA A 78 9.97 7.07 35.02
N SER A 79 9.05 6.85 35.95
CA SER A 79 9.17 5.80 36.97
C SER A 79 8.67 4.42 36.50
N GLY A 80 8.21 4.31 35.28
CA GLY A 80 7.68 3.08 34.66
C GLY A 80 6.17 2.93 34.76
N GLY A 81 5.44 3.98 35.18
CA GLY A 81 3.98 3.99 35.24
C GLY A 81 3.35 4.01 33.83
N GLY A 82 2.10 3.52 33.73
CA GLY A 82 1.31 3.54 32.51
C GLY A 82 0.22 4.63 32.56
N LEU A 83 -0.12 5.22 31.40
CA LEU A 83 -1.21 6.19 31.31
C LEU A 83 -2.21 5.76 30.22
N LEU A 84 -3.47 5.60 30.60
CA LEU A 84 -4.59 5.40 29.67
C LEU A 84 -5.35 6.71 29.48
N LEU A 85 -5.45 7.16 28.21
CA LEU A 85 -6.24 8.30 27.81
C LEU A 85 -7.41 7.80 26.95
N SER A 86 -8.65 8.10 27.34
CA SER A 86 -9.81 7.61 26.60
C SER A 86 -10.82 8.70 26.29
N LEU A 87 -11.53 8.55 25.19
CA LEU A 87 -12.44 9.52 24.59
C LEU A 87 -11.68 10.83 24.28
N ARG A 88 -12.17 11.98 24.75
CA ARG A 88 -11.53 13.30 24.52
C ARG A 88 -10.22 13.50 25.27
N ALA A 89 -9.92 12.67 26.27
CA ALA A 89 -8.66 12.79 27.01
C ALA A 89 -7.44 12.58 26.12
N MET A 90 -7.56 11.79 25.04
CA MET A 90 -6.49 11.54 24.08
C MET A 90 -6.01 12.83 23.38
N ALA A 91 -6.87 13.85 23.24
CA ALA A 91 -6.49 15.15 22.65
C ALA A 91 -5.34 15.87 23.37
N SER A 92 -5.02 15.48 24.60
CA SER A 92 -3.98 16.13 25.39
C SER A 92 -2.65 15.37 25.39
N VAL A 93 -2.46 14.39 24.51
CA VAL A 93 -1.26 13.55 24.50
C VAL A 93 0.01 14.35 24.13
N ASP A 94 -0.13 15.37 23.31
CA ASP A 94 0.93 16.28 22.89
C ASP A 94 1.57 17.04 24.07
N ALA A 95 0.75 17.35 25.09
CA ALA A 95 1.23 18.03 26.31
C ALA A 95 2.27 17.21 27.12
N LEU A 96 2.37 15.91 26.88
CA LEU A 96 3.32 15.00 27.54
C LEU A 96 4.67 14.88 26.81
N GLY A 97 4.87 15.59 25.71
CA GLY A 97 6.09 15.49 24.90
C GLY A 97 6.34 14.12 24.25
N VAL A 98 5.44 13.15 24.42
CA VAL A 98 5.51 11.82 23.74
C VAL A 98 5.04 11.87 22.31
N GLU A 99 4.26 12.89 21.96
CA GLU A 99 3.75 13.12 20.61
C GLU A 99 3.93 14.60 20.22
N THR A 100 4.02 14.85 18.91
CA THR A 100 4.13 16.22 18.36
C THR A 100 2.95 16.62 17.51
N VAL A 101 2.16 15.63 17.06
CA VAL A 101 0.93 15.83 16.28
C VAL A 101 -0.26 15.55 17.18
N PRO A 102 -1.07 16.56 17.52
CA PRO A 102 -2.27 16.33 18.32
C PRO A 102 -3.32 15.56 17.52
N PRO A 103 -4.11 14.67 18.17
CA PRO A 103 -5.27 14.05 17.54
C PRO A 103 -6.37 15.06 17.26
N ASP A 104 -7.17 14.77 16.23
CA ASP A 104 -8.39 15.52 15.92
C ASP A 104 -9.46 15.30 17.01
N VAL A 105 -10.16 16.37 17.40
CA VAL A 105 -11.31 16.26 18.32
C VAL A 105 -12.59 16.23 17.50
N VAL A 106 -13.31 15.13 17.61
CA VAL A 106 -14.50 14.84 16.82
C VAL A 106 -15.74 14.73 17.73
N ASP A 107 -16.81 15.45 17.38
CA ASP A 107 -18.11 15.25 17.97
C ASP A 107 -18.86 14.15 17.19
N THR A 108 -19.17 13.05 17.85
CA THR A 108 -19.92 11.98 17.20
C THR A 108 -21.41 12.31 17.18
N ASP A 109 -22.00 12.38 16.01
CA ASP A 109 -23.45 12.46 15.83
C ASP A 109 -24.09 11.10 16.08
N GLY A 110 -25.07 11.06 16.97
CA GLY A 110 -25.62 9.83 17.49
C GLY A 110 -26.22 8.86 16.48
N VAL A 111 -25.51 7.80 16.20
CA VAL A 111 -26.05 6.60 15.54
C VAL A 111 -26.24 5.50 16.58
N ALA A 112 -27.47 4.99 16.71
CA ALA A 112 -27.84 4.04 17.77
C ALA A 112 -27.45 2.58 17.47
N GLU A 113 -26.89 2.29 16.31
CA GLU A 113 -26.52 0.94 15.87
C GLU A 113 -25.01 0.82 15.62
N PRO A 114 -24.44 -0.39 15.70
CA PRO A 114 -23.04 -0.61 15.33
C PRO A 114 -22.78 -0.05 13.92
N SER A 115 -21.96 0.99 13.83
CA SER A 115 -21.71 1.71 12.59
C SER A 115 -20.36 1.39 11.95
N GLY A 116 -19.56 0.53 12.62
CA GLY A 116 -18.25 0.14 12.14
C GLY A 116 -17.63 -0.98 12.96
N ALA A 117 -16.44 -1.37 12.57
CA ALA A 117 -15.61 -2.33 13.27
C ALA A 117 -14.23 -1.76 13.57
N LEU A 118 -13.73 -2.00 14.76
CA LEU A 118 -12.35 -1.74 15.12
C LEU A 118 -11.50 -2.87 14.54
N TRP A 119 -10.52 -2.52 13.69
CA TRP A 119 -9.61 -3.45 13.06
C TRP A 119 -8.21 -3.25 13.62
N ARG A 120 -7.70 -4.29 14.28
CA ARG A 120 -6.39 -4.22 14.92
C ARG A 120 -5.27 -4.27 13.89
N SER A 121 -4.20 -3.52 14.14
CA SER A 121 -2.98 -3.58 13.34
C SER A 121 -2.29 -4.94 13.50
N LEU A 122 -1.77 -5.48 12.40
CA LEU A 122 -0.98 -6.71 12.38
C LEU A 122 0.47 -6.52 12.80
N TYR A 123 0.91 -5.29 13.03
CA TYR A 123 2.27 -5.07 13.54
C TYR A 123 2.54 -5.88 14.78
N ASP A 124 1.46 -6.19 15.55
CA ASP A 124 1.67 -6.70 16.87
C ASP A 124 0.48 -7.47 17.44
N ASP A 125 0.84 -8.54 18.13
CA ASP A 125 0.00 -9.15 19.15
C ASP A 125 0.00 -8.25 20.40
N HIS A 126 -0.37 -6.96 20.25
CA HIS A 126 -0.33 -6.04 21.35
C HIS A 126 -1.23 -6.52 22.48
N PRO A 127 -0.77 -6.59 23.74
CA PRO A 127 -1.56 -7.11 24.87
C PRO A 127 -2.91 -6.42 25.06
N ALA A 128 -3.02 -5.15 24.66
CA ALA A 128 -4.30 -4.41 24.71
C ALA A 128 -5.40 -5.04 23.86
N VAL A 129 -5.03 -5.74 22.78
CA VAL A 129 -5.96 -6.40 21.84
C VAL A 129 -5.86 -7.92 21.85
N ALA A 130 -4.98 -8.51 22.65
CA ALA A 130 -4.77 -9.96 22.74
C ALA A 130 -6.00 -10.74 23.25
N GLY A 131 -6.98 -10.07 23.85
CA GLY A 131 -8.24 -10.70 24.31
C GLY A 131 -9.29 -10.89 23.22
N PHE A 132 -8.96 -10.61 21.96
CA PHE A 132 -9.88 -10.71 20.85
C PHE A 132 -9.45 -11.83 19.88
N ASP A 133 -10.37 -12.75 19.59
CA ASP A 133 -10.14 -13.85 18.65
C ASP A 133 -10.26 -13.37 17.17
N SER A 134 -10.79 -12.17 16.94
CA SER A 134 -11.00 -11.57 15.62
C SER A 134 -10.21 -10.29 15.47
N LEU A 135 -9.73 -10.03 14.24
CA LEU A 135 -9.16 -8.75 13.87
C LEU A 135 -10.22 -7.64 13.80
N ARG A 136 -11.49 -7.99 13.67
CA ARG A 136 -12.64 -7.09 13.51
C ARG A 136 -13.50 -7.12 14.76
N ILE A 137 -13.64 -5.98 15.42
CA ILE A 137 -14.28 -5.84 16.72
C ILE A 137 -15.37 -4.78 16.58
N PRO A 138 -16.66 -5.08 16.85
CA PRO A 138 -17.74 -4.12 16.63
C PRO A 138 -17.60 -2.89 17.51
N VAL A 139 -17.73 -1.71 16.90
CA VAL A 139 -17.85 -0.42 17.57
C VAL A 139 -19.14 0.27 17.18
N CYS A 140 -19.65 1.14 18.05
CA CYS A 140 -20.86 1.88 17.84
C CYS A 140 -20.64 3.35 18.17
N ASP A 141 -21.16 4.24 17.35
CA ASP A 141 -21.26 5.66 17.67
C ASP A 141 -22.48 5.87 18.55
N HIS A 142 -22.28 5.99 19.84
CA HIS A 142 -23.31 6.50 20.72
C HIS A 142 -23.27 8.02 20.79
N GLY A 143 -24.34 8.62 20.41
CA GLY A 143 -24.61 9.98 20.12
C GLY A 143 -24.47 11.00 21.20
N ALA A 144 -23.52 11.02 22.01
CA ALA A 144 -23.23 12.13 22.91
C ALA A 144 -21.79 12.18 23.39
N VAL A 145 -20.94 11.26 22.96
CA VAL A 145 -19.58 11.16 23.48
C VAL A 145 -18.60 11.60 22.41
N GLY A 146 -18.09 12.84 22.52
CA GLY A 146 -16.98 13.28 21.69
C GLY A 146 -15.72 12.50 21.98
N VAL A 147 -14.90 12.29 20.97
CA VAL A 147 -13.65 11.55 21.03
C VAL A 147 -12.49 12.37 20.47
N ALA A 148 -11.27 11.94 20.71
CA ALA A 148 -10.10 12.41 20.01
C ALA A 148 -9.41 11.22 19.33
N ARG A 149 -9.09 11.34 18.06
CA ARG A 149 -8.46 10.30 17.24
C ARG A 149 -7.69 10.94 16.10
N TYR A 150 -6.88 10.16 15.40
CA TYR A 150 -6.25 10.64 14.18
C TYR A 150 -7.12 10.27 12.99
N GLU A 151 -7.40 11.23 12.11
CA GLU A 151 -8.17 11.03 10.88
C GLU A 151 -7.27 11.25 9.64
N SER A 152 -6.96 12.50 9.33
CA SER A 152 -6.22 12.88 8.13
C SER A 152 -4.70 12.73 8.25
N VAL A 153 -4.17 12.47 9.43
CA VAL A 153 -2.72 12.33 9.68
C VAL A 153 -2.42 11.12 10.55
N LEU A 154 -1.21 10.58 10.46
CA LEU A 154 -0.73 9.59 11.42
C LEU A 154 -0.04 10.28 12.60
N PRO A 155 -0.07 9.66 13.80
CA PRO A 155 0.78 10.12 14.89
C PRO A 155 2.25 10.08 14.46
N ALA A 156 3.03 11.14 14.77
CA ALA A 156 4.44 11.21 14.39
C ALA A 156 5.31 10.20 15.16
N ARG A 157 4.95 9.90 16.40
CA ARG A 157 5.71 9.02 17.31
C ARG A 157 4.91 7.83 17.81
N GLY A 158 3.59 7.95 17.85
CA GLY A 158 2.69 6.88 18.26
C GLY A 158 2.56 5.77 17.22
N GLU A 159 2.25 4.57 17.69
CA GLU A 159 1.94 3.43 16.84
C GLU A 159 0.44 3.18 16.82
N VAL A 160 -0.12 3.03 15.63
CA VAL A 160 -1.55 2.71 15.45
C VAL A 160 -1.76 1.24 15.81
N LEU A 161 -2.45 0.99 16.91
CA LEU A 161 -2.76 -0.37 17.38
C LEU A 161 -4.07 -0.89 16.80
N ALA A 162 -5.00 0.01 16.50
CA ALA A 162 -6.25 -0.32 15.82
C ALA A 162 -6.86 0.92 15.15
N SER A 163 -7.54 0.69 14.03
CA SER A 163 -8.31 1.68 13.28
C SER A 163 -9.78 1.30 13.22
N THR A 164 -10.69 2.27 13.12
CA THR A 164 -12.11 2.00 12.90
C THR A 164 -12.44 2.06 11.42
N VAL A 165 -13.08 1.01 10.92
CA VAL A 165 -13.61 0.93 9.55
C VAL A 165 -15.13 1.02 9.62
N ARG A 166 -15.72 1.94 8.87
CA ARG A 166 -17.17 2.15 8.77
C ARG A 166 -17.76 1.33 7.63
N GLY A 167 -19.03 0.91 7.81
CA GLY A 167 -19.74 0.22 6.74
C GLY A 167 -19.85 1.08 5.48
N GLY A 168 -19.40 0.55 4.34
CA GLY A 168 -19.42 1.25 3.04
C GLY A 168 -18.20 2.16 2.78
N GLN A 169 -17.21 2.17 3.64
CA GLN A 169 -15.91 2.80 3.39
C GLN A 169 -14.90 1.77 2.90
N ASP A 170 -14.14 2.14 1.88
CA ASP A 170 -13.04 1.35 1.34
C ASP A 170 -11.72 1.62 2.10
N VAL A 171 -11.64 2.73 2.83
CA VAL A 171 -10.46 3.17 3.58
C VAL A 171 -10.82 3.44 5.04
N PRO A 172 -10.09 2.91 6.04
CA PRO A 172 -10.28 3.25 7.44
C PRO A 172 -9.62 4.59 7.76
N GLU A 173 -10.41 5.65 7.74
CA GLU A 173 -9.92 7.01 8.03
C GLU A 173 -9.60 7.24 9.51
N GLU A 174 -10.16 6.43 10.42
CA GLU A 174 -10.13 6.66 11.86
C GLU A 174 -9.08 5.80 12.57
N LYS A 175 -7.93 6.37 12.95
CA LYS A 175 -6.91 5.71 13.77
C LYS A 175 -7.27 5.92 15.25
N THR A 176 -7.96 4.94 15.82
CA THR A 176 -8.69 5.09 17.09
C THR A 176 -7.95 4.60 18.32
N VAL A 177 -7.03 3.66 18.19
CA VAL A 177 -6.20 3.16 19.29
C VAL A 177 -4.74 3.36 18.95
N VAL A 178 -4.05 4.14 19.77
CA VAL A 178 -2.64 4.50 19.54
C VAL A 178 -1.84 4.29 20.82
N GLY A 179 -0.64 3.76 20.70
CA GLY A 179 0.32 3.55 21.80
C GLY A 179 1.56 4.41 21.65
N TRP A 180 2.11 4.91 22.75
CA TRP A 180 3.36 5.67 22.80
C TRP A 180 4.31 5.10 23.83
N ASP A 181 5.59 5.02 23.48
CA ASP A 181 6.68 4.70 24.40
C ASP A 181 7.10 5.97 25.15
N ALA A 182 7.01 5.94 26.46
CA ALA A 182 7.41 7.04 27.35
C ALA A 182 8.69 6.71 28.17
N ASN A 183 9.36 5.63 27.85
CA ASN A 183 10.65 5.09 28.31
C ASN A 183 11.05 5.45 29.78
N PRO A 184 10.78 4.62 30.80
CA PRO A 184 10.29 3.24 30.69
C PRO A 184 8.77 3.07 30.74
N GLY A 185 7.99 4.13 30.96
CA GLY A 185 6.54 4.09 30.97
C GLY A 185 5.93 4.00 29.57
N ALA A 186 4.61 3.92 29.51
CA ALA A 186 3.87 3.86 28.26
C ALA A 186 2.55 4.63 28.37
N VAL A 187 2.06 5.12 27.20
CA VAL A 187 0.76 5.77 27.07
C VAL A 187 -0.06 5.01 26.04
N ILE A 188 -1.35 4.77 26.31
CA ILE A 188 -2.30 4.27 25.33
C ILE A 188 -3.45 5.28 25.23
N GLY A 189 -3.78 5.70 24.00
CA GLY A 189 -4.94 6.50 23.67
C GLY A 189 -6.04 5.63 23.04
N VAL A 190 -7.29 5.79 23.48
CA VAL A 190 -8.47 5.12 22.94
C VAL A 190 -9.50 6.18 22.55
N GLY A 191 -9.53 6.53 21.28
CA GLY A 191 -10.44 7.50 20.67
C GLY A 191 -11.68 6.85 20.03
N ALA A 192 -11.95 5.57 20.32
CA ALA A 192 -13.20 4.93 19.94
C ALA A 192 -14.33 5.40 20.88
N PRO A 193 -15.56 5.66 20.38
CA PRO A 193 -16.69 6.13 21.18
C PRO A 193 -17.31 5.01 22.03
N LEU A 194 -16.54 4.47 22.96
CA LEU A 194 -16.89 3.37 23.86
C LEU A 194 -17.33 3.89 25.24
N SER A 195 -18.57 4.37 25.33
CA SER A 195 -19.16 4.91 26.56
C SER A 195 -19.53 3.82 27.58
N PHE A 196 -19.43 4.17 28.89
CA PHE A 196 -19.85 3.34 30.01
C PHE A 196 -21.25 3.68 30.49
N ALA A 197 -21.69 4.94 30.37
CA ALA A 197 -23.00 5.38 30.85
C ALA A 197 -24.14 5.08 29.89
N GLU A 198 -23.83 5.06 28.57
CA GLU A 198 -24.84 4.83 27.55
C GLU A 198 -25.06 3.32 27.32
N PRO A 199 -26.33 2.90 27.16
CA PRO A 199 -26.62 1.51 26.82
C PRO A 199 -26.09 1.20 25.40
N ALA A 200 -25.34 0.12 25.27
CA ALA A 200 -24.81 -0.35 24.00
C ALA A 200 -25.25 -1.80 23.71
N ALA A 201 -25.21 -2.19 22.44
CA ALA A 201 -25.38 -3.58 22.05
C ALA A 201 -24.39 -4.50 22.78
N GLU A 202 -24.75 -5.75 23.02
CA GLU A 202 -23.95 -6.71 23.78
C GLU A 202 -22.52 -6.84 23.22
N GLY A 203 -22.37 -6.90 21.88
CA GLY A 203 -21.07 -6.96 21.21
C GLY A 203 -20.20 -5.73 21.46
N VAL A 204 -20.77 -4.52 21.40
CA VAL A 204 -20.07 -3.25 21.67
C VAL A 204 -19.68 -3.15 23.15
N THR A 205 -20.56 -3.59 24.05
CA THR A 205 -20.25 -3.66 25.48
C THR A 205 -19.09 -4.62 25.77
N ALA A 206 -19.07 -5.77 25.09
CA ALA A 206 -17.97 -6.73 25.19
C ALA A 206 -16.66 -6.14 24.65
N THR A 207 -16.68 -5.45 23.51
CA THR A 207 -15.53 -4.74 22.94
C THR A 207 -14.98 -3.72 23.93
N ARG A 208 -15.82 -2.81 24.43
CA ARG A 208 -15.44 -1.79 25.40
C ARG A 208 -14.72 -2.42 26.60
N ASN A 209 -15.35 -3.43 27.20
CA ASN A 209 -14.83 -4.07 28.40
C ASN A 209 -13.49 -4.78 28.14
N ALA A 210 -13.39 -5.53 27.04
CA ALA A 210 -12.17 -6.26 26.68
C ALA A 210 -11.02 -5.30 26.32
N LEU A 211 -11.28 -4.28 25.52
CA LEU A 211 -10.28 -3.29 25.12
C LEU A 211 -9.76 -2.49 26.31
N THR A 212 -10.67 -1.96 27.15
CA THR A 212 -10.27 -1.20 28.33
C THR A 212 -9.48 -2.07 29.32
N SER A 213 -9.92 -3.30 29.57
CA SER A 213 -9.18 -4.24 30.44
C SER A 213 -7.81 -4.59 29.84
N GLY A 214 -7.75 -4.83 28.54
CA GLY A 214 -6.51 -5.12 27.83
C GLY A 214 -5.50 -3.96 27.89
N CYS A 215 -5.97 -2.72 27.66
CA CYS A 215 -5.14 -1.52 27.78
C CYS A 215 -4.59 -1.34 29.20
N LEU A 216 -5.45 -1.45 30.23
CA LEU A 216 -5.02 -1.33 31.61
C LEU A 216 -4.02 -2.43 32.00
N ALA A 217 -4.25 -3.67 31.59
CA ALA A 217 -3.33 -4.77 31.85
C ALA A 217 -1.98 -4.57 31.16
N ALA A 218 -1.98 -4.19 29.88
CA ALA A 218 -0.76 -3.91 29.12
C ALA A 218 0.09 -2.82 29.78
N LEU A 219 -0.56 -1.75 30.22
CA LEU A 219 0.11 -0.62 30.89
C LEU A 219 0.62 -1.01 32.28
N ALA A 220 -0.11 -1.82 33.04
CA ALA A 220 0.33 -2.29 34.36
C ALA A 220 1.52 -3.26 34.27
N ASP A 221 1.60 -4.08 33.23
CA ASP A 221 2.72 -5.00 33.00
C ASP A 221 4.00 -4.30 32.56
N GLY A 222 3.97 -2.99 32.28
CA GLY A 222 5.11 -2.18 31.87
C GLY A 222 5.70 -2.66 30.53
N ARG A 223 4.91 -3.31 29.71
CA ARG A 223 5.37 -3.76 28.39
C ARG A 223 5.60 -2.55 27.49
N ARG A 224 6.78 -2.50 26.86
CA ARG A 224 7.08 -1.48 25.88
C ARG A 224 6.08 -1.57 24.72
N GLN A 225 5.63 -0.42 24.26
CA GLN A 225 4.88 -0.36 23.01
C GLN A 225 5.77 -0.87 21.89
N PRO A 226 5.28 -1.73 21.00
CA PRO A 226 6.03 -2.07 19.79
C PRO A 226 6.18 -0.80 18.98
N SER A 227 7.38 -0.59 18.48
CA SER A 227 7.64 0.49 17.53
C SER A 227 7.54 -0.04 16.11
N ARG A 228 7.08 0.81 15.19
CA ARG A 228 7.22 0.52 13.75
C ARG A 228 8.65 0.11 13.47
N PRO A 229 8.86 -0.92 12.64
CA PRO A 229 10.20 -1.25 12.17
C PRO A 229 10.83 -0.03 11.52
N ARG A 230 12.00 0.38 12.03
CA ARG A 230 12.73 1.57 11.54
C ARG A 230 14.10 1.23 10.97
N ASP A 231 14.45 -0.05 10.98
CA ASP A 231 15.69 -0.58 10.44
C ASP A 231 15.42 -1.82 9.58
N ALA A 232 16.42 -2.23 8.82
CA ALA A 232 16.31 -3.35 7.91
C ALA A 232 16.00 -4.68 8.63
N ASP A 233 16.54 -4.88 9.84
CA ASP A 233 16.30 -6.10 10.62
C ASP A 233 14.85 -6.19 11.09
N GLY A 234 14.27 -5.08 11.53
CA GLY A 234 12.87 -4.98 11.90
C GLY A 234 11.93 -5.20 10.71
N MET A 235 12.24 -4.63 9.55
CA MET A 235 11.48 -4.83 8.32
C MET A 235 11.53 -6.30 7.86
N ALA A 236 12.70 -6.93 7.92
CA ALA A 236 12.86 -8.35 7.61
C ALA A 236 12.08 -9.24 8.60
N ALA A 237 12.08 -8.92 9.89
CA ALA A 237 11.30 -9.63 10.90
C ALA A 237 9.78 -9.50 10.65
N LEU A 238 9.32 -8.31 10.24
CA LEU A 238 7.92 -8.07 9.86
C LEU A 238 7.53 -8.91 8.63
N ARG A 239 8.37 -8.95 7.60
CA ARG A 239 8.16 -9.82 6.42
C ARG A 239 8.07 -11.30 6.81
N ALA A 240 8.98 -11.77 7.67
CA ALA A 240 9.02 -13.16 8.11
C ALA A 240 7.74 -13.58 8.86
N ARG A 241 7.08 -12.66 9.59
CA ARG A 241 5.78 -12.94 10.26
C ARG A 241 4.65 -13.22 9.28
N LEU A 242 4.70 -12.62 8.08
CA LEU A 242 3.68 -12.76 7.04
C LEU A 242 4.16 -13.65 5.87
N GLY A 243 5.28 -14.36 6.02
CA GLY A 243 5.86 -15.17 4.94
C GLY A 243 4.91 -16.20 4.37
N ASP A 244 4.10 -16.81 5.24
CA ASP A 244 3.10 -17.84 4.88
C ASP A 244 1.67 -17.28 4.78
N ALA A 245 1.50 -15.95 4.67
CA ALA A 245 0.17 -15.35 4.55
C ALA A 245 -0.53 -15.78 3.25
N ASP A 246 -1.84 -16.03 3.35
CA ASP A 246 -2.65 -16.52 2.25
C ASP A 246 -2.54 -15.65 0.99
N GLY A 247 -2.30 -16.29 -0.14
CA GLY A 247 -2.18 -15.66 -1.44
C GLY A 247 -0.94 -14.77 -1.63
N ARG A 248 -0.05 -14.63 -0.64
CA ARG A 248 1.13 -13.78 -0.76
C ARG A 248 2.09 -14.30 -1.82
N PRO A 249 2.49 -13.45 -2.79
CA PRO A 249 3.50 -13.82 -3.77
C PRO A 249 4.85 -14.15 -3.12
N SER A 250 5.53 -15.16 -3.67
CA SER A 250 6.83 -15.60 -3.18
C SER A 250 8.00 -14.93 -3.90
N TYR A 251 7.82 -14.51 -5.15
CA TYR A 251 8.89 -13.90 -5.95
C TYR A 251 8.51 -12.57 -6.62
N HIS A 252 7.22 -12.20 -6.72
CA HIS A 252 6.85 -10.81 -6.99
C HIS A 252 7.12 -9.96 -5.75
N PHE A 253 7.57 -8.74 -5.96
CA PHE A 253 7.86 -7.86 -4.84
C PHE A 253 6.56 -7.43 -4.12
N THR A 254 6.56 -7.55 -2.79
CA THR A 254 5.52 -7.03 -1.89
C THR A 254 6.17 -6.22 -0.79
N ALA A 255 5.47 -5.29 -0.16
CA ALA A 255 5.94 -4.68 1.08
C ALA A 255 6.12 -5.74 2.19
N PRO A 256 6.90 -5.50 3.24
CA PRO A 256 7.03 -6.43 4.37
C PRO A 256 5.70 -6.82 4.99
N ALA A 257 4.80 -5.85 5.12
CA ALA A 257 3.41 -5.97 5.55
C ALA A 257 2.63 -4.74 5.04
N ASN A 258 1.34 -4.71 5.25
CA ASN A 258 0.47 -3.57 5.00
C ASN A 258 0.35 -3.19 3.51
N TRP A 259 0.13 -1.92 3.21
CA TRP A 259 -0.16 -1.44 1.86
C TRP A 259 1.09 -1.14 1.04
N LEU A 260 1.03 -1.56 -0.23
CA LEU A 260 1.95 -1.13 -1.28
C LEU A 260 1.13 -0.76 -2.52
N ASN A 261 1.46 0.38 -3.13
CA ASN A 261 1.01 0.71 -4.50
C ASN A 261 2.19 1.06 -5.41
N ASP A 262 2.30 2.25 -5.95
CA ASP A 262 3.23 2.61 -7.02
C ASP A 262 4.70 2.31 -6.71
N PRO A 263 5.45 1.72 -7.63
CA PRO A 263 6.91 1.78 -7.59
C PRO A 263 7.36 3.23 -7.77
N ASN A 264 8.38 3.63 -7.02
CA ASN A 264 8.90 4.99 -7.01
C ASN A 264 10.43 5.01 -7.02
N GLY A 265 11.01 6.08 -7.50
CA GLY A 265 12.42 6.38 -7.32
C GLY A 265 13.37 5.27 -7.74
N LEU A 266 13.03 4.51 -8.77
CA LEU A 266 13.87 3.43 -9.29
C LEU A 266 15.24 3.98 -9.72
N ILE A 267 16.31 3.51 -9.08
CA ILE A 267 17.68 3.95 -9.41
C ILE A 267 18.68 2.81 -9.20
N ARG A 268 19.73 2.78 -10.04
CA ARG A 268 20.90 1.95 -9.79
C ARG A 268 21.99 2.79 -9.17
N TRP A 269 22.31 2.54 -7.88
CA TRP A 269 23.29 3.30 -7.13
C TRP A 269 24.30 2.38 -6.44
N ASP A 270 25.57 2.73 -6.51
CA ASP A 270 26.72 1.95 -5.96
C ASP A 270 26.65 0.45 -6.31
N GLY A 271 26.24 0.17 -7.56
CA GLY A 271 26.14 -1.18 -8.11
C GLY A 271 24.90 -1.98 -7.73
N ARG A 272 24.01 -1.42 -6.92
CA ARG A 272 22.73 -2.03 -6.51
C ARG A 272 21.55 -1.34 -7.17
N TYR A 273 20.47 -2.09 -7.34
CA TYR A 273 19.16 -1.58 -7.70
C TYR A 273 18.42 -1.19 -6.43
N HIS A 274 17.83 -0.02 -6.44
CA HIS A 274 16.97 0.50 -5.39
C HIS A 274 15.58 0.67 -5.97
N VAL A 275 14.57 0.18 -5.26
CA VAL A 275 13.17 0.45 -5.49
C VAL A 275 12.60 1.09 -4.25
N PHE A 276 12.00 2.24 -4.42
CA PHE A 276 11.11 2.81 -3.43
C PHE A 276 9.67 2.50 -3.86
N TYR A 277 8.75 2.59 -2.95
CA TYR A 277 7.34 2.30 -3.26
C TYR A 277 6.43 3.04 -2.30
N GLN A 278 5.26 3.39 -2.75
CA GLN A 278 4.25 3.94 -1.86
C GLN A 278 3.87 2.90 -0.82
N TYR A 279 3.90 3.30 0.44
CA TYR A 279 3.76 2.42 1.59
C TYR A 279 2.94 3.07 2.70
N ASN A 280 1.85 2.44 3.12
CA ASN A 280 1.17 2.82 4.34
C ASN A 280 1.59 1.88 5.48
N PRO A 281 2.35 2.37 6.49
CA PRO A 281 2.76 1.54 7.61
C PRO A 281 1.63 1.27 8.63
N ALA A 282 0.48 1.93 8.53
CA ALA A 282 -0.61 1.81 9.51
C ALA A 282 -1.57 0.66 9.22
N GLY A 283 -1.56 0.11 8.00
CA GLY A 283 -2.43 -0.99 7.64
C GLY A 283 -2.43 -1.28 6.14
N PRO A 284 -3.08 -2.37 5.69
CA PRO A 284 -3.14 -2.76 4.30
C PRO A 284 -4.22 -1.97 3.51
N PHE A 285 -4.18 -0.66 3.57
CA PHE A 285 -5.09 0.28 2.91
C PHE A 285 -4.34 1.54 2.48
N HIS A 286 -4.82 2.20 1.44
CA HIS A 286 -4.30 3.50 1.02
C HIS A 286 -4.70 4.58 2.03
N ASP A 287 -3.72 5.31 2.54
CA ASP A 287 -3.91 6.46 3.43
C ASP A 287 -2.57 7.22 3.51
N THR A 288 -2.22 7.84 4.61
CA THR A 288 -1.00 8.63 4.81
C THR A 288 0.26 7.91 4.33
N ILE A 289 0.59 8.12 3.04
CA ILE A 289 1.61 7.37 2.32
C ILE A 289 3.02 7.81 2.69
N HIS A 290 3.87 6.82 2.92
CA HIS A 290 5.33 6.90 3.07
C HIS A 290 5.99 6.33 1.83
N TRP A 291 7.31 6.50 1.70
CA TRP A 291 8.09 5.71 0.75
C TRP A 291 8.79 4.58 1.48
N GLY A 292 8.36 3.33 1.24
CA GLY A 292 9.12 2.14 1.57
C GLY A 292 10.36 2.04 0.68
N HIS A 293 11.32 1.19 1.05
CA HIS A 293 12.56 1.04 0.32
C HIS A 293 13.05 -0.40 0.34
N ALA A 294 13.53 -0.88 -0.78
CA ALA A 294 14.20 -2.18 -0.89
C ALA A 294 15.36 -2.12 -1.88
N THR A 295 16.32 -3.04 -1.70
CA THR A 295 17.51 -3.14 -2.55
C THR A 295 17.66 -4.53 -3.15
N SER A 296 18.27 -4.59 -4.34
CA SER A 296 18.59 -5.83 -5.04
C SER A 296 19.92 -5.75 -5.75
N ASP A 297 20.64 -6.87 -5.78
CA ASP A 297 21.85 -7.03 -6.60
C ASP A 297 21.50 -7.47 -8.05
N ASP A 298 20.22 -7.89 -8.29
CA ASP A 298 19.87 -8.56 -9.55
C ASP A 298 18.38 -8.42 -9.96
N LEU A 299 17.65 -7.43 -9.46
CA LEU A 299 16.25 -7.11 -9.79
C LEU A 299 15.20 -8.14 -9.34
N VAL A 300 15.60 -9.29 -8.81
CA VAL A 300 14.66 -10.39 -8.47
C VAL A 300 14.84 -10.92 -7.05
N HIS A 301 15.99 -10.68 -6.42
CA HIS A 301 16.22 -11.01 -5.02
C HIS A 301 16.34 -9.73 -4.21
N TRP A 302 15.35 -9.48 -3.37
CA TRP A 302 15.16 -8.22 -2.65
C TRP A 302 15.54 -8.32 -1.18
N ARG A 303 15.95 -7.19 -0.62
CA ARG A 303 16.14 -6.96 0.81
C ARG A 303 15.41 -5.69 1.20
N ASP A 304 14.65 -5.78 2.28
CA ASP A 304 13.99 -4.60 2.85
C ASP A 304 15.00 -3.67 3.49
N GLU A 305 14.81 -2.38 3.28
CA GLU A 305 15.58 -1.28 3.88
C GLU A 305 14.64 -0.42 4.75
N PRO A 306 15.16 0.50 5.58
CA PRO A 306 14.32 1.43 6.32
C PRO A 306 13.42 2.25 5.43
N VAL A 307 12.27 2.70 5.95
CA VAL A 307 11.40 3.67 5.28
C VAL A 307 12.21 4.92 4.92
N ALA A 308 12.17 5.30 3.64
CA ALA A 308 12.96 6.39 3.09
C ALA A 308 12.35 7.77 3.38
N LEU A 309 11.06 7.95 3.07
CA LEU A 309 10.33 9.17 3.31
C LEU A 309 9.12 8.92 4.20
N SER A 310 8.94 9.79 5.18
CA SER A 310 7.74 9.85 6.02
C SER A 310 7.13 11.24 5.91
N PRO A 311 5.82 11.40 5.94
CA PRO A 311 5.16 12.70 5.96
C PRO A 311 5.67 13.61 7.06
N SER A 312 5.76 14.90 6.78
CA SER A 312 6.16 15.92 7.75
C SER A 312 4.91 16.55 8.36
N PRO A 313 4.68 16.47 9.67
CA PRO A 313 3.42 16.88 10.30
C PRO A 313 2.95 18.31 9.97
N ASP A 314 3.91 19.23 9.81
CA ASP A 314 3.65 20.63 9.48
C ASP A 314 4.16 21.00 8.07
N GLY A 315 4.47 20.00 7.24
CA GLY A 315 5.05 20.18 5.91
C GLY A 315 4.02 20.14 4.77
N PRO A 316 4.49 20.41 3.54
CA PRO A 316 3.66 20.33 2.34
C PRO A 316 3.29 18.89 1.97
N ASP A 317 3.77 17.90 2.71
CA ASP A 317 3.55 16.47 2.53
C ASP A 317 2.94 15.82 3.77
N ARG A 318 2.23 16.58 4.61
CA ARG A 318 1.67 16.09 5.87
C ARG A 318 0.66 14.95 5.68
N ASP A 319 -0.04 14.94 4.55
CA ASP A 319 -1.04 13.95 4.17
C ASP A 319 -0.44 12.73 3.46
N GLY A 320 0.76 12.91 2.88
CA GLY A 320 1.49 11.82 2.25
C GLY A 320 2.65 12.26 1.37
N CYS A 321 3.62 11.37 1.24
CA CYS A 321 4.68 11.43 0.24
C CYS A 321 4.26 10.53 -0.93
N TRP A 322 3.73 11.13 -2.02
CA TRP A 322 3.20 10.37 -3.15
C TRP A 322 4.20 10.23 -4.29
N SER A 323 3.73 9.70 -5.42
CA SER A 323 4.60 9.23 -6.50
C SER A 323 5.55 10.28 -7.05
N GLY A 324 6.68 9.79 -7.49
CA GLY A 324 7.79 10.56 -8.02
C GLY A 324 8.98 9.68 -8.39
N CYS A 325 10.12 10.27 -8.68
CA CYS A 325 11.28 9.60 -9.25
C CYS A 325 12.58 9.86 -8.47
N ALA A 326 13.67 9.19 -8.88
CA ALA A 326 15.02 9.43 -8.39
C ALA A 326 15.95 9.82 -9.54
N VAL A 327 16.88 10.74 -9.25
CA VAL A 327 17.94 11.14 -10.17
C VAL A 327 19.29 11.20 -9.48
N ASP A 328 20.35 11.12 -10.27
CA ASP A 328 21.73 11.42 -9.85
C ASP A 328 22.04 12.89 -10.15
N ASP A 329 22.01 13.74 -9.11
CA ASP A 329 22.42 15.16 -9.21
C ASP A 329 23.92 15.29 -8.93
N ASP A 330 24.71 15.05 -9.99
CA ASP A 330 26.18 15.15 -9.96
C ASP A 330 26.86 14.38 -8.80
N GLY A 331 26.41 13.16 -8.54
CA GLY A 331 26.89 12.27 -7.48
C GLY A 331 26.10 12.36 -6.17
N THR A 332 24.97 13.06 -6.17
CA THR A 332 24.04 13.15 -5.04
C THR A 332 22.69 12.56 -5.45
N PRO A 333 22.35 11.36 -4.95
CA PRO A 333 21.00 10.81 -5.19
C PRO A 333 19.93 11.73 -4.64
N THR A 334 18.99 12.07 -5.49
CA THR A 334 17.93 13.05 -5.19
C THR A 334 16.58 12.45 -5.58
N LEU A 335 15.63 12.50 -4.66
CA LEU A 335 14.25 12.14 -4.88
C LEU A 335 13.43 13.38 -5.18
N LEU A 336 12.59 13.28 -6.20
CA LEU A 336 11.52 14.23 -6.45
C LEU A 336 10.21 13.48 -6.25
N TYR A 337 9.38 13.94 -5.33
CA TYR A 337 8.15 13.29 -4.93
C TYR A 337 6.99 14.28 -4.85
N THR A 338 5.77 13.82 -4.90
CA THR A 338 4.59 14.65 -4.69
C THR A 338 4.31 14.75 -3.20
N GLY A 339 4.29 15.97 -2.67
CA GLY A 339 3.78 16.24 -1.32
C GLY A 339 2.30 16.55 -1.36
N GLY A 340 1.49 15.79 -0.62
CA GLY A 340 0.09 16.07 -0.38
C GLY A 340 -0.13 16.71 0.99
N ASP A 341 -0.91 17.79 1.06
CA ASP A 341 -1.24 18.48 2.31
C ASP A 341 -2.72 18.41 2.69
N GLY A 342 -3.52 17.58 1.98
CA GLY A 342 -4.95 17.45 2.10
C GLY A 342 -5.75 18.44 1.26
N ARG A 343 -5.07 19.34 0.51
CA ARG A 343 -5.69 20.34 -0.39
C ARG A 343 -4.92 20.50 -1.70
N THR A 344 -3.59 20.48 -1.61
CA THR A 344 -2.69 20.65 -2.75
C THR A 344 -1.78 19.42 -2.90
N GLN A 345 -1.31 19.20 -4.11
CA GLN A 345 -0.41 18.13 -4.52
C GLN A 345 0.72 18.78 -5.30
N LEU A 346 1.90 18.91 -4.70
CA LEU A 346 2.96 19.74 -5.25
C LEU A 346 4.33 19.02 -5.23
N PRO A 347 5.19 19.33 -6.23
CA PRO A 347 6.55 18.79 -6.30
C PRO A 347 7.40 19.14 -5.09
N CYS A 348 7.95 18.11 -4.46
CA CYS A 348 8.90 18.20 -3.36
C CYS A 348 10.21 17.48 -3.70
N LEU A 349 11.28 17.82 -2.97
CA LEU A 349 12.62 17.29 -3.19
C LEU A 349 13.21 16.79 -1.86
N ALA A 350 13.95 15.69 -1.92
CA ALA A 350 14.78 15.19 -0.83
C ALA A 350 16.12 14.68 -1.35
N THR A 351 17.20 14.88 -0.61
CA THR A 351 18.53 14.40 -0.98
C THR A 351 19.00 13.31 -0.02
N ALA A 352 19.79 12.36 -0.53
CA ALA A 352 20.34 11.29 0.28
C ALA A 352 21.28 11.86 1.35
N ALA A 353 21.07 11.47 2.61
CA ALA A 353 21.90 11.85 3.74
C ALA A 353 23.01 10.82 4.02
N ASP A 354 22.92 9.63 3.43
CA ASP A 354 23.95 8.59 3.53
C ASP A 354 24.16 7.86 2.19
N PRO A 355 25.35 7.28 1.95
CA PRO A 355 25.67 6.61 0.70
C PRO A 355 24.82 5.36 0.40
N GLY A 356 24.20 4.77 1.40
CA GLY A 356 23.35 3.57 1.28
C GLY A 356 21.89 3.88 0.97
N LEU A 357 21.53 5.14 0.81
CA LEU A 357 20.18 5.64 0.55
C LEU A 357 19.16 5.25 1.63
N ARG A 358 19.59 5.11 2.89
CA ARG A 358 18.74 4.71 4.03
C ARG A 358 18.15 5.87 4.80
N SER A 359 18.68 7.06 4.59
CA SER A 359 18.20 8.30 5.20
C SER A 359 18.21 9.44 4.19
N TRP A 360 17.21 10.30 4.31
CA TRP A 360 16.95 11.37 3.35
C TRP A 360 16.69 12.69 4.08
N GLU A 361 17.17 13.78 3.52
CA GLU A 361 16.91 15.13 4.00
C GLU A 361 15.97 15.83 3.02
N LYS A 362 14.75 16.17 3.46
CA LYS A 362 13.81 16.97 2.70
C LYS A 362 14.32 18.39 2.54
N HIS A 363 14.12 18.96 1.35
CA HIS A 363 14.52 20.33 1.10
C HIS A 363 13.72 21.30 1.99
N PRO A 364 14.37 22.26 2.66
CA PRO A 364 13.69 23.16 3.62
C PRO A 364 12.66 24.09 2.95
N ASP A 365 12.83 24.37 1.67
CA ASP A 365 11.95 25.23 0.90
C ASP A 365 10.96 24.43 0.02
N ASN A 366 10.64 23.19 0.40
CA ASN A 366 9.58 22.44 -0.25
C ASN A 366 8.23 23.12 -0.07
N PRO A 367 7.33 23.10 -1.10
CA PRO A 367 7.49 22.44 -2.41
C PRO A 367 8.37 23.26 -3.38
N VAL A 368 9.12 22.61 -4.27
CA VAL A 368 9.99 23.28 -5.28
C VAL A 368 9.20 23.86 -6.48
N ILE A 369 7.93 23.54 -6.61
CA ILE A 369 6.94 24.23 -7.45
C ILE A 369 5.75 24.52 -6.53
N GLU A 370 5.50 25.82 -6.28
CA GLU A 370 4.53 26.26 -5.27
C GLU A 370 3.06 26.21 -5.74
N ALA A 371 2.83 26.12 -7.04
CA ALA A 371 1.49 26.06 -7.64
C ALA A 371 1.55 25.55 -9.09
N PRO A 372 0.42 25.07 -9.64
CA PRO A 372 0.27 24.86 -11.08
C PRO A 372 0.54 26.16 -11.87
N PRO A 373 0.93 26.07 -13.16
CA PRO A 373 1.36 27.23 -13.93
C PRO A 373 0.21 28.19 -14.21
N ASP A 374 0.48 29.50 -14.13
CA ASP A 374 -0.47 30.55 -14.43
C ASP A 374 -1.04 30.42 -15.86
N GLY A 375 -2.36 30.55 -15.98
CA GLY A 375 -3.06 30.53 -17.27
C GLY A 375 -3.30 29.12 -17.85
N VAL A 376 -3.00 28.09 -17.10
CA VAL A 376 -3.40 26.70 -17.38
C VAL A 376 -4.59 26.35 -16.49
N ASP A 377 -5.69 25.94 -17.09
CA ASP A 377 -6.91 25.59 -16.39
C ASP A 377 -6.82 24.12 -15.93
N VAL A 378 -6.07 23.91 -14.83
CA VAL A 378 -5.87 22.59 -14.22
C VAL A 378 -7.15 22.17 -13.52
N LEU A 379 -7.53 20.91 -13.67
CA LEU A 379 -8.72 20.33 -13.08
C LEU A 379 -8.64 20.39 -11.55
N ALA A 380 -9.70 20.92 -10.94
CA ALA A 380 -9.93 20.85 -9.51
C ALA A 380 -11.04 19.84 -9.21
N THR A 381 -10.97 19.20 -8.05
CA THR A 381 -11.96 18.23 -7.58
C THR A 381 -12.50 18.65 -6.22
N ASP A 382 -13.43 17.87 -5.66
CA ASP A 382 -13.97 18.15 -4.31
C ASP A 382 -12.87 17.99 -3.22
N HIS A 383 -11.81 17.23 -3.50
CA HIS A 383 -10.70 16.98 -2.58
C HIS A 383 -9.49 17.89 -2.84
N TRP A 384 -9.17 18.18 -4.11
CA TRP A 384 -7.93 18.84 -4.51
C TRP A 384 -8.20 20.17 -5.21
N GLU A 385 -7.46 21.20 -4.79
CA GLU A 385 -7.50 22.50 -5.45
C GLU A 385 -6.99 22.44 -6.90
N ALA A 386 -6.11 21.45 -7.18
CA ALA A 386 -5.63 21.15 -8.52
C ALA A 386 -5.13 19.70 -8.57
N GLU A 387 -5.48 18.96 -9.60
CA GLU A 387 -4.92 17.66 -9.94
C GLU A 387 -3.56 17.85 -10.63
N PHE A 388 -2.46 17.84 -9.84
CA PHE A 388 -1.13 18.20 -10.30
C PHE A 388 -0.07 17.40 -9.53
N ARG A 389 0.32 16.22 -10.03
CA ARG A 389 1.14 15.26 -9.31
C ARG A 389 1.99 14.37 -10.21
N ASP A 390 2.80 13.54 -9.58
CA ASP A 390 3.59 12.46 -10.17
C ASP A 390 4.62 12.98 -11.17
N HIS A 391 5.85 13.10 -10.72
CA HIS A 391 6.91 13.68 -11.54
C HIS A 391 7.82 12.62 -12.13
N CYS A 392 8.24 12.85 -13.38
CA CYS A 392 9.39 12.19 -13.96
C CYS A 392 10.42 13.25 -14.35
N VAL A 393 11.66 13.06 -13.95
CA VAL A 393 12.76 14.01 -14.16
C VAL A 393 13.92 13.33 -14.87
N TRP A 394 14.48 13.99 -15.86
CA TRP A 394 15.70 13.56 -16.55
C TRP A 394 16.60 14.73 -16.90
N ARG A 395 17.85 14.46 -17.23
CA ARG A 395 18.81 15.47 -17.68
C ARG A 395 19.09 15.32 -19.16
N ASP A 396 18.96 16.39 -19.93
CA ASP A 396 19.28 16.45 -21.34
C ASP A 396 20.00 17.77 -21.66
N GLU A 397 21.06 17.70 -22.49
CA GLU A 397 21.89 18.86 -22.86
C GLU A 397 22.36 19.72 -21.67
N GLY A 398 22.55 19.10 -20.51
CA GLY A 398 23.00 19.76 -19.28
C GLY A 398 21.92 20.52 -18.51
N ARG A 399 20.64 20.42 -18.91
CA ARG A 399 19.47 20.92 -18.17
C ARG A 399 18.65 19.79 -17.63
N TRP A 400 17.98 20.05 -16.52
CA TRP A 400 16.96 19.18 -15.98
C TRP A 400 15.62 19.47 -16.67
N HIS A 401 14.93 18.41 -17.01
CA HIS A 401 13.57 18.42 -17.52
C HIS A 401 12.68 17.66 -16.55
N GLN A 402 11.48 18.16 -16.35
CA GLN A 402 10.46 17.51 -15.53
C GLN A 402 9.14 17.50 -16.26
N ILE A 403 8.46 16.37 -16.22
CA ILE A 403 7.04 16.28 -16.57
C ILE A 403 6.21 16.02 -15.35
N VAL A 404 5.01 16.60 -15.32
CA VAL A 404 4.03 16.45 -14.25
C VAL A 404 2.70 16.03 -14.87
N GLY A 405 2.06 15.05 -14.25
CA GLY A 405 0.74 14.58 -14.62
C GLY A 405 -0.37 15.53 -14.13
N THR A 406 -1.42 15.64 -14.92
CA THR A 406 -2.55 16.54 -14.60
C THR A 406 -3.81 16.17 -15.38
N GLY A 407 -4.93 16.79 -15.01
CA GLY A 407 -6.12 16.95 -15.81
C GLY A 407 -6.30 18.41 -16.20
N LEU A 408 -6.87 18.69 -17.37
CA LEU A 408 -7.27 20.01 -17.81
C LEU A 408 -8.80 20.07 -17.92
N THR A 409 -9.41 21.09 -17.33
CA THR A 409 -10.87 21.30 -17.35
C THR A 409 -11.40 21.24 -18.78
N ASP A 410 -12.42 20.42 -19.03
CA ASP A 410 -13.06 20.19 -20.33
C ASP A 410 -12.13 19.65 -21.45
N ARG A 411 -10.88 19.25 -21.15
CA ARG A 411 -9.91 18.80 -22.14
C ARG A 411 -9.34 17.41 -21.90
N GLY A 412 -9.48 16.92 -20.66
CA GLY A 412 -8.97 15.60 -20.24
C GLY A 412 -7.52 15.62 -19.73
N GLY A 413 -6.91 14.44 -19.65
CA GLY A 413 -5.57 14.27 -19.09
C GLY A 413 -4.49 14.98 -19.89
N ALA A 414 -3.45 15.47 -19.22
CA ALA A 414 -2.33 16.15 -19.83
C ALA A 414 -1.02 15.91 -19.09
N VAL A 415 0.08 16.15 -19.77
CA VAL A 415 1.44 16.15 -19.21
C VAL A 415 2.06 17.51 -19.44
N LEU A 416 2.47 18.18 -18.37
CA LEU A 416 3.08 19.51 -18.39
C LEU A 416 4.61 19.40 -18.32
N LEU A 417 5.31 20.20 -19.12
CA LEU A 417 6.79 20.19 -19.22
C LEU A 417 7.37 21.41 -18.50
N TYR A 418 8.40 21.14 -17.71
CA TYR A 418 9.22 22.17 -17.03
C TYR A 418 10.71 21.94 -17.30
N THR A 419 11.50 22.98 -17.14
CA THR A 419 12.98 22.91 -17.18
C THR A 419 13.61 23.59 -15.97
N SER A 420 14.77 23.09 -15.54
CA SER A 420 15.54 23.67 -14.43
C SER A 420 17.05 23.57 -14.68
N ALA A 421 17.80 24.46 -14.03
CA ALA A 421 19.26 24.36 -13.97
C ALA A 421 19.77 23.57 -12.77
N ASP A 422 18.96 23.40 -11.71
CA ASP A 422 19.42 22.98 -10.38
C ASP A 422 18.43 22.10 -9.60
N LEU A 423 17.34 21.65 -10.22
CA LEU A 423 16.22 20.88 -9.61
C LEU A 423 15.36 21.67 -8.59
N ARG A 424 15.65 22.93 -8.36
CA ARG A 424 14.99 23.75 -7.33
C ARG A 424 14.14 24.87 -7.91
N GLU A 425 14.66 25.55 -8.93
CA GLU A 425 13.94 26.59 -9.66
C GLU A 425 13.46 26.03 -11.00
N TRP A 426 12.14 25.92 -11.19
CA TRP A 426 11.52 25.33 -12.36
C TRP A 426 10.81 26.37 -13.23
N HIS A 427 10.99 26.25 -14.53
CA HIS A 427 10.36 27.10 -15.54
C HIS A 427 9.38 26.27 -16.38
N TYR A 428 8.14 26.71 -16.41
CA TYR A 428 7.11 26.08 -17.24
C TYR A 428 7.33 26.36 -18.72
N GLU A 429 7.39 25.30 -19.53
CA GLU A 429 7.63 25.37 -20.99
C GLU A 429 6.33 25.19 -21.80
N GLY A 430 5.31 24.57 -21.21
CA GLY A 430 4.03 24.30 -21.87
C GLY A 430 3.57 22.85 -21.69
N PRO A 431 2.41 22.50 -22.25
CA PRO A 431 1.98 21.09 -22.24
C PRO A 431 2.83 20.27 -23.24
N LEU A 432 3.44 19.18 -22.75
CA LEU A 432 4.15 18.21 -23.58
C LEU A 432 3.18 17.43 -24.47
N LEU A 433 2.09 16.93 -23.86
CA LEU A 433 1.00 16.23 -24.53
C LEU A 433 -0.32 16.53 -23.81
N VAL A 434 -1.40 16.64 -24.58
CA VAL A 434 -2.77 16.77 -24.09
C VAL A 434 -3.60 15.69 -24.75
N GLY A 435 -4.42 15.00 -23.96
CA GLY A 435 -5.33 13.95 -24.44
C GLY A 435 -6.37 14.47 -25.43
N GLU A 436 -6.86 13.60 -26.28
CA GLU A 436 -7.97 13.86 -27.18
C GLU A 436 -9.27 13.36 -26.52
N GLY A 437 -9.90 14.17 -25.69
CA GLY A 437 -11.16 13.77 -25.04
C GLY A 437 -11.79 14.89 -24.27
N ALA A 438 -13.11 14.98 -24.32
CA ALA A 438 -13.88 15.80 -23.38
C ALA A 438 -14.19 14.92 -22.18
N GLY A 439 -13.68 15.25 -21.00
CA GLY A 439 -13.94 14.57 -19.73
C GLY A 439 -12.92 14.99 -18.68
N ASP A 440 -13.31 14.91 -17.44
CA ASP A 440 -12.48 15.25 -16.28
C ASP A 440 -11.55 14.06 -15.93
N THR A 441 -10.67 13.69 -16.88
CA THR A 441 -9.68 12.62 -16.70
C THR A 441 -8.36 13.24 -16.25
N VAL A 442 -7.70 12.61 -15.31
CA VAL A 442 -6.32 12.95 -14.91
C VAL A 442 -5.37 11.92 -15.52
N TRP A 443 -4.19 12.35 -15.92
CA TRP A 443 -3.09 11.48 -16.26
C TRP A 443 -2.09 11.46 -15.11
N GLU A 444 -1.95 10.30 -14.50
CA GLU A 444 -1.05 10.03 -13.38
C GLU A 444 0.23 9.34 -13.85
N CYS A 445 1.26 9.40 -13.05
CA CYS A 445 2.54 8.69 -13.23
C CYS A 445 3.11 8.79 -14.66
N PRO A 446 3.20 10.01 -15.25
CA PRO A 446 3.78 10.17 -16.58
C PRO A 446 5.26 9.85 -16.54
N GLU A 447 5.75 9.09 -17.53
CA GLU A 447 7.17 8.83 -17.68
C GLU A 447 7.57 8.92 -19.16
N LEU A 448 8.67 9.63 -19.45
CA LEU A 448 9.22 9.78 -20.78
C LEU A 448 10.53 9.00 -20.92
N LEU A 449 10.49 7.90 -21.64
CA LEU A 449 11.59 6.94 -21.79
C LEU A 449 12.26 7.07 -23.13
N ASP A 450 13.57 6.97 -23.17
CA ASP A 450 14.36 6.86 -24.39
C ASP A 450 14.55 5.38 -24.74
N LEU A 451 13.96 4.94 -25.87
CA LEU A 451 14.11 3.58 -26.38
C LEU A 451 15.05 3.52 -27.61
N GLY A 452 15.90 4.52 -27.79
CA GLY A 452 16.86 4.63 -28.87
C GLY A 452 16.29 5.31 -30.12
N GLU A 453 15.61 4.57 -31.00
CA GLU A 453 15.02 5.14 -32.23
C GLU A 453 13.72 5.91 -32.01
N SER A 454 13.06 5.69 -30.87
CA SER A 454 11.81 6.31 -30.48
C SER A 454 11.80 6.63 -29.00
N ARG A 455 11.04 7.63 -28.59
CA ARG A 455 10.67 7.85 -27.20
C ARG A 455 9.32 7.24 -26.90
N LEU A 456 9.16 6.75 -25.68
CA LEU A 456 7.89 6.26 -25.15
C LEU A 456 7.45 7.20 -24.04
N LEU A 457 6.26 7.75 -24.16
CA LEU A 457 5.57 8.43 -23.08
C LEU A 457 4.44 7.51 -22.61
N HIS A 458 4.40 7.15 -21.33
CA HIS A 458 3.23 6.48 -20.76
C HIS A 458 2.58 7.30 -19.66
N VAL A 459 1.32 7.03 -19.43
CA VAL A 459 0.48 7.65 -18.40
C VAL A 459 -0.52 6.62 -17.89
N SER A 460 -0.91 6.75 -16.64
CA SER A 460 -2.00 6.02 -16.02
C SER A 460 -3.26 6.90 -15.98
N ASN A 461 -4.44 6.35 -16.32
CA ASN A 461 -5.65 7.13 -16.56
C ASN A 461 -6.88 6.67 -15.77
N TYR A 462 -6.65 6.08 -14.59
CA TYR A 462 -7.61 5.41 -13.70
C TYR A 462 -8.15 4.06 -14.21
N GLU A 463 -8.08 3.77 -15.52
CA GLU A 463 -8.55 2.50 -16.07
C GLU A 463 -7.39 1.57 -16.43
N ASN A 464 -6.35 2.13 -17.06
CA ASN A 464 -5.18 1.37 -17.51
C ASN A 464 -3.98 2.29 -17.74
N VAL A 465 -2.87 1.70 -18.19
CA VAL A 465 -1.66 2.42 -18.59
C VAL A 465 -1.62 2.53 -20.09
N VAL A 466 -1.77 3.75 -20.61
CA VAL A 466 -1.67 4.06 -22.03
C VAL A 466 -0.24 4.51 -22.36
N TYR A 467 0.32 4.03 -23.46
CA TYR A 467 1.58 4.53 -23.99
C TYR A 467 1.45 5.19 -25.34
N PHE A 468 2.34 6.14 -25.61
CA PHE A 468 2.53 6.82 -26.88
C PHE A 468 3.99 6.62 -27.33
N LEU A 469 4.19 6.16 -28.55
CA LEU A 469 5.50 6.11 -29.21
C LEU A 469 5.64 7.33 -30.13
N GLY A 470 6.84 7.92 -30.14
CA GLY A 470 7.09 9.08 -30.99
C GLY A 470 8.38 9.81 -30.62
N GLY A 471 8.35 11.12 -30.67
CA GLY A 471 9.49 11.99 -30.37
C GLY A 471 9.06 13.35 -29.83
N VAL A 472 10.00 14.07 -29.23
CA VAL A 472 9.77 15.45 -28.76
C VAL A 472 10.30 16.42 -29.78
N GLU A 473 9.43 17.29 -30.31
CA GLU A 473 9.73 18.36 -31.27
C GLU A 473 9.18 19.68 -30.74
N ASP A 474 10.02 20.71 -30.65
CA ASP A 474 9.63 22.06 -30.18
C ASP A 474 8.87 22.03 -28.82
N GLY A 475 9.32 21.20 -27.87
CA GLY A 475 8.72 21.08 -26.53
C GLY A 475 7.36 20.35 -26.51
N ARG A 476 6.99 19.64 -27.59
CA ARG A 476 5.75 18.87 -27.69
C ARG A 476 6.03 17.43 -28.09
N PHE A 477 5.26 16.50 -27.56
CA PHE A 477 5.36 15.11 -27.96
C PHE A 477 4.55 14.87 -29.24
N ARG A 478 5.23 14.43 -30.30
CA ARG A 478 4.62 14.00 -31.56
C ARG A 478 4.35 12.50 -31.48
N VAL A 479 3.09 12.13 -31.57
CA VAL A 479 2.64 10.73 -31.46
C VAL A 479 2.72 10.06 -32.85
N ASP A 480 3.49 8.96 -32.95
CA ASP A 480 3.58 8.10 -34.13
C ASP A 480 2.75 6.80 -33.92
N GLY A 481 2.57 6.37 -32.69
CA GLY A 481 1.80 5.18 -32.31
C GLY A 481 1.34 5.23 -30.89
N ARG A 482 0.32 4.44 -30.56
CA ARG A 482 -0.20 4.31 -29.19
C ARG A 482 -0.71 2.91 -28.91
N GLY A 483 -0.81 2.56 -27.63
CA GLY A 483 -1.38 1.30 -27.16
C GLY A 483 -1.56 1.26 -25.65
N THR A 484 -1.97 0.11 -25.16
CA THR A 484 -2.08 -0.19 -23.74
C THR A 484 -0.86 -1.02 -23.31
N LEU A 485 -0.25 -0.67 -22.18
CA LEU A 485 0.98 -1.31 -21.73
C LEU A 485 0.70 -2.71 -21.16
N ASP A 486 -0.38 -2.86 -20.39
CA ASP A 486 -0.88 -4.12 -19.86
C ASP A 486 -2.42 -4.12 -19.90
N HIS A 487 -3.02 -5.27 -20.11
CA HIS A 487 -4.46 -5.42 -20.30
C HIS A 487 -5.19 -5.99 -19.09
N GLY A 488 -4.53 -6.03 -17.93
CA GLY A 488 -5.06 -6.57 -16.68
C GLY A 488 -4.82 -5.66 -15.49
N ASP A 489 -4.55 -6.29 -14.35
CA ASP A 489 -4.32 -5.62 -13.06
C ASP A 489 -2.88 -5.10 -12.98
N PHE A 490 -2.59 -4.01 -13.69
CA PHE A 490 -1.27 -3.36 -13.77
C PHE A 490 -1.44 -1.86 -13.90
N TYR A 491 -0.78 -1.09 -13.03
CA TYR A 491 -0.96 0.36 -12.96
C TYR A 491 0.33 1.09 -12.56
N ALA A 492 0.37 2.41 -12.73
CA ALA A 492 1.39 3.34 -12.25
C ALA A 492 2.85 2.84 -12.43
N PRO A 493 3.27 2.40 -13.63
CA PRO A 493 4.62 1.89 -13.81
C PRO A 493 5.67 2.98 -13.66
N GLN A 494 6.85 2.57 -13.20
CA GLN A 494 8.05 3.37 -13.22
C GLN A 494 9.25 2.57 -13.71
N SER A 495 10.22 3.27 -14.31
CA SER A 495 11.34 2.66 -15.00
C SER A 495 12.68 3.18 -14.52
N LEU A 496 13.73 2.39 -14.74
CA LEU A 496 15.11 2.82 -14.61
C LEU A 496 15.89 2.48 -15.89
N THR A 497 16.87 3.30 -16.21
CA THR A 497 17.86 3.01 -17.25
C THR A 497 19.04 2.25 -16.64
N ASP A 498 19.31 1.04 -17.13
CA ASP A 498 20.43 0.20 -16.74
C ASP A 498 21.30 -0.14 -17.96
N GLY A 499 22.32 0.64 -18.16
CA GLY A 499 23.14 0.59 -19.39
C GLY A 499 22.36 1.04 -20.61
N ASP A 500 22.10 0.12 -21.52
CA ASP A 500 21.37 0.35 -22.78
C ASP A 500 19.92 -0.17 -22.74
N ARG A 501 19.44 -0.59 -21.57
CA ARG A 501 18.08 -1.13 -21.41
C ARG A 501 17.24 -0.30 -20.45
N THR A 502 15.96 -0.26 -20.72
CA THR A 502 14.94 0.30 -19.85
C THR A 502 14.23 -0.82 -19.12
N VAL A 503 14.28 -0.81 -17.79
CA VAL A 503 13.63 -1.80 -16.92
C VAL A 503 12.48 -1.13 -16.19
N THR A 504 11.29 -1.69 -16.29
CA THR A 504 10.03 -1.16 -15.75
C THR A 504 9.42 -2.11 -14.75
N PHE A 505 8.88 -1.56 -13.67
CA PHE A 505 7.98 -2.24 -12.74
C PHE A 505 6.64 -1.50 -12.73
N GLY A 506 5.55 -2.21 -12.46
CA GLY A 506 4.25 -1.59 -12.24
C GLY A 506 3.60 -2.14 -10.98
N TRP A 507 2.70 -1.36 -10.41
CA TRP A 507 1.86 -1.81 -9.31
C TRP A 507 0.82 -2.80 -9.81
N LEU A 508 0.61 -3.87 -9.06
CA LEU A 508 -0.45 -4.86 -9.24
C LEU A 508 -1.52 -4.62 -8.18
N PRO A 509 -2.61 -3.89 -8.53
CA PRO A 509 -3.69 -3.58 -7.62
C PRO A 509 -4.36 -4.83 -7.04
N GLU A 510 -4.98 -4.69 -5.88
CA GLU A 510 -5.71 -5.79 -5.26
C GLU A 510 -7.02 -6.10 -5.99
N ALA A 511 -7.34 -7.40 -6.10
CA ALA A 511 -8.64 -7.89 -6.55
C ALA A 511 -9.44 -8.55 -5.42
N ARG A 512 -9.09 -8.23 -4.16
CA ARG A 512 -9.80 -8.63 -2.94
C ARG A 512 -10.48 -7.42 -2.32
N ASP A 513 -11.55 -7.66 -1.59
CA ASP A 513 -12.15 -6.62 -0.77
C ASP A 513 -11.22 -6.17 0.38
N VAL A 514 -11.50 -5.00 0.95
CA VAL A 514 -10.70 -4.41 2.04
C VAL A 514 -10.62 -5.36 3.24
N ALA A 515 -11.68 -6.11 3.51
CA ALA A 515 -11.74 -7.05 4.62
C ALA A 515 -10.74 -8.19 4.46
N ALA A 516 -10.65 -8.77 3.26
CA ALA A 516 -9.69 -9.83 2.96
C ALA A 516 -8.23 -9.30 2.96
N GLN A 517 -8.01 -8.06 2.54
CA GLN A 517 -6.69 -7.42 2.63
C GLN A 517 -6.22 -7.29 4.08
N TRP A 518 -7.11 -6.86 4.99
CA TRP A 518 -6.80 -6.75 6.42
C TRP A 518 -6.55 -8.12 7.06
N ASP A 519 -7.35 -9.13 6.73
CA ASP A 519 -7.16 -10.48 7.27
C ASP A 519 -5.83 -11.09 6.82
N ALA A 520 -5.39 -10.79 5.60
CA ALA A 520 -4.09 -11.21 5.07
C ALA A 520 -2.91 -10.38 5.61
N GLY A 521 -3.13 -9.12 6.03
CA GLY A 521 -2.12 -8.21 6.57
C GLY A 521 -1.17 -7.61 5.55
N TRP A 522 -1.48 -7.73 4.27
CA TRP A 522 -0.72 -7.15 3.18
C TRP A 522 -1.63 -6.81 2.00
N SER A 523 -1.22 -5.87 1.18
CA SER A 523 -1.94 -5.42 0.00
C SER A 523 -0.97 -4.90 -1.05
N GLY A 524 -1.24 -5.21 -2.31
CA GLY A 524 -0.45 -4.78 -3.45
C GLY A 524 0.84 -5.60 -3.65
N ALA A 525 1.29 -5.62 -4.90
CA ALA A 525 2.55 -6.21 -5.32
C ALA A 525 3.12 -5.41 -6.48
N LEU A 526 4.42 -5.56 -6.78
CA LEU A 526 4.99 -5.07 -8.02
C LEU A 526 5.08 -6.22 -9.04
N SER A 527 4.94 -5.88 -10.32
CA SER A 527 5.15 -6.81 -11.43
C SER A 527 6.58 -7.35 -11.44
N LEU A 528 6.83 -8.38 -12.22
CA LEU A 528 8.18 -8.75 -12.59
C LEU A 528 8.88 -7.58 -13.33
N PRO A 529 10.22 -7.47 -13.24
CA PRO A 529 10.96 -6.48 -14.03
C PRO A 529 10.77 -6.76 -15.52
N ARG A 530 10.26 -5.76 -16.26
CA ARG A 530 10.01 -5.80 -17.70
C ARG A 530 11.03 -4.98 -18.43
N VAL A 531 11.62 -5.52 -19.48
CA VAL A 531 12.49 -4.74 -20.39
C VAL A 531 11.64 -4.23 -21.53
N LEU A 532 11.61 -2.91 -21.67
CA LEU A 532 10.94 -2.21 -22.77
C LEU A 532 11.94 -1.92 -23.90
N SER A 533 11.53 -2.10 -25.13
CA SER A 533 12.31 -1.77 -26.32
C SER A 533 11.40 -1.58 -27.54
N THR A 534 11.92 -1.08 -28.64
CA THR A 534 11.23 -1.05 -29.92
C THR A 534 11.72 -2.17 -30.82
N GLY A 535 10.79 -2.87 -31.48
CA GLY A 535 11.12 -3.87 -32.49
C GLY A 535 11.49 -3.26 -33.85
N PRO A 536 11.98 -4.07 -34.79
CA PRO A 536 12.28 -3.60 -36.16
C PRO A 536 11.08 -3.03 -36.93
N ASP A 537 9.88 -3.36 -36.47
CA ASP A 537 8.59 -2.87 -36.95
C ASP A 537 8.16 -1.54 -36.33
N GLY A 538 9.00 -0.93 -35.48
CA GLY A 538 8.73 0.31 -34.75
C GLY A 538 7.69 0.16 -33.61
N ARG A 539 7.29 -1.07 -33.28
CA ARG A 539 6.31 -1.33 -32.20
C ARG A 539 7.01 -1.65 -30.90
N LEU A 540 6.31 -1.37 -29.80
CA LEU A 540 6.78 -1.70 -28.46
C LEU A 540 6.99 -3.21 -28.31
N ARG A 541 8.08 -3.57 -27.64
CA ARG A 541 8.38 -4.91 -27.12
C ARG A 541 8.46 -4.85 -25.61
N GLN A 542 7.89 -5.86 -24.99
CA GLN A 542 7.89 -6.03 -23.55
C GLN A 542 8.23 -7.48 -23.23
N ARG A 543 9.25 -7.68 -22.44
CA ARG A 543 9.67 -9.03 -22.02
C ARG A 543 10.14 -9.02 -20.58
N PRO A 544 9.98 -10.12 -19.84
CA PRO A 544 10.61 -10.25 -18.53
C PRO A 544 12.12 -10.06 -18.65
N ALA A 545 12.72 -9.38 -17.67
CA ALA A 545 14.17 -9.25 -17.60
C ALA A 545 14.83 -10.63 -17.50
N GLU A 546 16.02 -10.77 -18.07
CA GLU A 546 16.76 -12.05 -18.08
C GLU A 546 17.06 -12.56 -16.67
N GLU A 547 17.16 -11.68 -15.71
CA GLU A 547 17.38 -11.97 -14.29
C GLU A 547 16.28 -12.84 -13.67
N VAL A 548 15.06 -12.77 -14.19
CA VAL A 548 13.94 -13.62 -13.76
C VAL A 548 14.29 -15.12 -13.85
N ARG A 549 15.14 -15.49 -14.81
CA ARG A 549 15.63 -16.88 -14.92
C ARG A 549 16.44 -17.36 -13.72
N ARG A 550 16.98 -16.45 -12.90
CA ARG A 550 17.71 -16.79 -11.67
C ARG A 550 16.81 -17.37 -10.59
N LEU A 551 15.51 -17.12 -10.69
CA LEU A 551 14.51 -17.72 -9.81
C LEU A 551 14.24 -19.21 -10.13
N ARG A 552 14.66 -19.73 -11.29
CA ARG A 552 14.41 -21.12 -11.67
C ARG A 552 15.13 -22.08 -10.73
N ALA A 553 14.36 -22.76 -9.85
CA ALA A 553 14.88 -23.74 -8.87
C ALA A 553 14.94 -25.15 -9.42
N GLY A 554 14.20 -25.46 -10.47
CA GLY A 554 14.21 -26.78 -11.11
C GLY A 554 13.27 -26.86 -12.29
N GLN A 555 13.73 -27.52 -13.36
CA GLN A 555 12.88 -27.80 -14.52
C GLN A 555 11.96 -28.98 -14.21
N MET A 556 10.66 -28.79 -14.39
CA MET A 556 9.61 -29.77 -14.11
C MET A 556 9.17 -30.50 -15.38
N LEU A 557 9.17 -29.80 -16.50
CA LEU A 557 8.75 -30.31 -17.79
C LEU A 557 9.60 -29.73 -18.91
N ASP A 558 9.91 -30.56 -19.88
CA ASP A 558 10.52 -30.18 -21.17
C ASP A 558 9.96 -31.15 -22.24
N ALA A 559 8.98 -30.65 -22.98
CA ALA A 559 8.27 -31.46 -23.98
C ALA A 559 8.34 -30.75 -25.35
N ALA A 560 8.82 -31.46 -26.35
CA ALA A 560 8.95 -30.96 -27.70
C ALA A 560 7.61 -30.71 -28.39
N THR A 561 6.59 -31.49 -28.08
CA THR A 561 5.23 -31.32 -28.68
C THR A 561 4.17 -31.97 -27.78
N CYS A 562 3.03 -31.29 -27.63
CA CYS A 562 1.84 -31.81 -26.99
C CYS A 562 0.64 -31.42 -27.83
N SER A 563 -0.09 -32.39 -28.41
CA SER A 563 -1.32 -32.16 -29.17
C SER A 563 -2.54 -32.50 -28.33
N VAL A 564 -3.58 -31.68 -28.40
CA VAL A 564 -4.82 -31.83 -27.68
C VAL A 564 -5.96 -31.83 -28.70
N SER A 565 -6.84 -32.83 -28.62
CA SER A 565 -7.97 -33.02 -29.54
C SER A 565 -9.23 -32.31 -29.02
N ASP A 566 -10.22 -32.15 -29.90
CA ASP A 566 -11.52 -31.57 -29.54
C ASP A 566 -12.14 -32.21 -28.29
N GLY A 567 -12.48 -31.40 -27.30
CA GLY A 567 -13.06 -31.83 -26.02
C GLY A 567 -12.10 -32.58 -25.09
N GLU A 568 -10.84 -32.75 -25.48
CA GLU A 568 -9.82 -33.34 -24.61
C GLU A 568 -9.31 -32.32 -23.60
N ARG A 569 -9.27 -32.69 -22.29
CA ARG A 569 -8.49 -31.99 -21.24
C ARG A 569 -7.36 -32.91 -20.81
N ARG A 570 -6.16 -32.39 -20.80
CA ARG A 570 -4.93 -33.12 -20.43
C ARG A 570 -4.25 -32.44 -19.27
N GLU A 571 -4.15 -33.14 -18.15
CA GLU A 571 -3.29 -32.73 -17.04
C GLU A 571 -1.81 -32.79 -17.45
N LEU A 572 -1.06 -31.79 -17.09
CA LEU A 572 0.37 -31.73 -17.27
C LEU A 572 1.07 -32.23 -16.00
N PRO A 573 2.25 -32.88 -16.09
CA PRO A 573 3.00 -33.32 -14.92
C PRO A 573 3.74 -32.11 -14.26
N VAL A 574 3.01 -31.06 -14.01
CA VAL A 574 3.46 -29.79 -13.44
C VAL A 574 2.47 -29.39 -12.36
N SER A 575 2.94 -29.04 -11.19
CA SER A 575 2.11 -28.56 -10.11
C SER A 575 2.88 -27.58 -9.21
N GLY A 576 2.21 -26.57 -8.71
CA GLY A 576 2.78 -25.59 -7.79
C GLY A 576 2.07 -24.25 -7.87
N ARG A 577 2.39 -23.37 -6.93
CA ARG A 577 1.90 -21.99 -6.87
C ARG A 577 2.96 -20.96 -7.30
N SER A 578 4.19 -21.41 -7.58
CA SER A 578 5.33 -20.57 -8.01
C SER A 578 5.97 -21.21 -9.23
N LEU A 579 5.51 -20.85 -10.42
CA LEU A 579 5.83 -21.51 -11.68
C LEU A 579 6.18 -20.50 -12.77
N GLU A 580 7.03 -20.91 -13.70
CA GLU A 580 7.17 -20.35 -15.04
C GLU A 580 6.81 -21.40 -16.07
N LEU A 581 5.93 -21.06 -17.00
CA LEU A 581 5.56 -21.84 -18.18
C LEU A 581 6.00 -21.08 -19.44
N ASP A 582 6.74 -21.73 -20.32
CA ASP A 582 7.18 -21.16 -21.61
C ASP A 582 6.72 -22.10 -22.72
N LEU A 583 5.83 -21.60 -23.58
CA LEU A 583 5.14 -22.43 -24.55
C LEU A 583 4.95 -21.71 -25.89
N GLU A 584 5.01 -22.51 -26.97
CA GLU A 584 4.57 -22.10 -28.29
C GLU A 584 3.30 -22.88 -28.66
N LEU A 585 2.27 -22.19 -29.10
CA LEU A 585 0.99 -22.81 -29.39
C LEU A 585 0.44 -22.43 -30.76
N ALA A 586 -0.29 -23.38 -31.37
CA ALA A 586 -1.01 -23.23 -32.63
C ALA A 586 -2.39 -23.87 -32.53
N LEU A 587 -3.39 -23.15 -32.99
CA LEU A 587 -4.80 -23.62 -33.01
C LEU A 587 -5.07 -24.46 -34.25
N GLU A 588 -4.25 -25.10 -34.92
CA GLU A 588 -4.54 -25.88 -36.13
C GLU A 588 -5.95 -25.65 -36.74
N ASP A 589 -6.96 -26.41 -36.26
CA ASP A 589 -8.37 -26.24 -36.59
C ASP A 589 -9.26 -26.03 -35.36
N ALA A 590 -8.66 -25.95 -34.13
CA ALA A 590 -9.41 -25.63 -32.91
C ALA A 590 -9.91 -24.18 -32.92
N ARG A 591 -11.07 -23.96 -32.31
CA ARG A 591 -11.58 -22.62 -32.03
C ARG A 591 -10.85 -21.98 -30.86
N THR A 592 -10.54 -22.80 -29.85
CA THR A 592 -9.86 -22.34 -28.64
C THR A 592 -8.84 -23.35 -28.14
N LEU A 593 -7.77 -22.85 -27.52
CA LEU A 593 -6.86 -23.61 -26.66
C LEU A 593 -6.88 -22.96 -25.27
N GLU A 594 -7.06 -23.79 -24.25
CA GLU A 594 -7.05 -23.39 -22.85
C GLU A 594 -5.81 -23.91 -22.14
N LEU A 595 -5.21 -23.05 -21.32
CA LEU A 595 -4.23 -23.38 -20.30
C LEU A 595 -4.84 -23.06 -18.94
N SER A 596 -5.11 -24.06 -18.11
CA SER A 596 -5.54 -23.83 -16.72
C SER A 596 -4.33 -23.94 -15.79
N VAL A 597 -4.25 -23.00 -14.86
CA VAL A 597 -3.26 -22.96 -13.78
C VAL A 597 -3.96 -22.82 -12.45
N LEU A 598 -3.27 -23.13 -11.35
CA LEU A 598 -3.87 -23.11 -10.01
C LEU A 598 -5.19 -23.92 -9.99
N GLU A 599 -5.16 -25.09 -10.66
CA GLU A 599 -6.33 -25.95 -10.79
C GLU A 599 -6.40 -26.94 -9.63
N SER A 600 -7.57 -27.00 -8.97
CA SER A 600 -7.85 -28.03 -7.96
C SER A 600 -8.05 -29.42 -8.60
N PRO A 601 -7.80 -30.52 -7.89
CA PRO A 601 -7.92 -31.88 -8.45
C PRO A 601 -9.32 -32.23 -8.99
N ASP A 602 -10.36 -31.60 -8.48
CA ASP A 602 -11.76 -31.78 -8.93
C ASP A 602 -12.18 -30.73 -9.97
N GLY A 603 -11.30 -29.77 -10.29
CA GLY A 603 -11.54 -28.71 -11.27
C GLY A 603 -12.55 -27.66 -10.81
N SER A 604 -12.92 -27.62 -9.53
CA SER A 604 -13.86 -26.62 -8.98
C SER A 604 -13.24 -25.23 -8.87
N GLU A 605 -11.93 -25.16 -8.65
CA GLU A 605 -11.18 -23.92 -8.56
C GLU A 605 -10.05 -23.93 -9.59
N ARG A 606 -9.95 -22.90 -10.43
CA ARG A 606 -8.92 -22.76 -11.46
C ARG A 606 -8.91 -21.36 -12.07
N THR A 607 -7.76 -20.95 -12.57
CA THR A 607 -7.60 -19.78 -13.47
C THR A 607 -7.35 -20.30 -14.88
N THR A 608 -8.17 -19.88 -15.84
CA THR A 608 -8.07 -20.35 -17.24
C THR A 608 -7.57 -19.25 -18.17
N VAL A 609 -6.49 -19.53 -18.88
CA VAL A 609 -5.94 -18.69 -19.96
C VAL A 609 -6.38 -19.30 -21.28
N ARG A 610 -7.23 -18.60 -22.05
CA ARG A 610 -7.80 -19.08 -23.32
C ARG A 610 -7.31 -18.27 -24.50
N TYR A 611 -6.76 -18.91 -25.51
CA TYR A 611 -6.45 -18.29 -26.80
C TYR A 611 -7.48 -18.71 -27.84
N THR A 612 -8.02 -17.73 -28.59
CA THR A 612 -9.10 -17.93 -29.54
C THR A 612 -8.64 -17.77 -30.99
N GLN A 613 -9.41 -18.37 -31.91
CA GLN A 613 -9.14 -18.21 -33.36
C GLN A 613 -9.33 -16.77 -33.87
N GLU A 614 -10.06 -15.95 -33.12
CA GLU A 614 -10.24 -14.51 -33.39
C GLU A 614 -8.98 -13.70 -33.03
N GLY A 615 -7.97 -14.34 -32.43
CA GLY A 615 -6.75 -13.68 -31.99
C GLY A 615 -6.94 -12.91 -30.68
N GLU A 616 -7.67 -13.48 -29.76
CA GLU A 616 -7.90 -12.93 -28.41
C GLU A 616 -7.34 -13.88 -27.37
N LEU A 617 -6.59 -13.33 -26.39
CA LEU A 617 -6.19 -14.01 -25.17
C LEU A 617 -7.12 -13.55 -24.04
N VAL A 618 -7.74 -14.50 -23.36
CA VAL A 618 -8.71 -14.26 -22.29
C VAL A 618 -8.22 -14.94 -21.02
N VAL A 619 -8.12 -14.20 -19.93
CA VAL A 619 -7.97 -14.78 -18.60
C VAL A 619 -9.34 -14.81 -17.94
N ASP A 620 -9.82 -16.00 -17.68
CA ASP A 620 -11.07 -16.26 -16.99
C ASP A 620 -10.76 -16.65 -15.55
N ARG A 621 -11.15 -15.79 -14.62
CA ARG A 621 -10.98 -15.97 -13.18
C ARG A 621 -12.30 -16.13 -12.43
N THR A 622 -13.36 -16.42 -13.15
CA THR A 622 -14.70 -16.63 -12.55
C THR A 622 -14.77 -17.86 -11.64
N GLU A 623 -13.84 -18.81 -11.82
CA GLU A 623 -13.67 -20.01 -10.99
C GLU A 623 -12.31 -20.02 -10.28
N ALA A 624 -11.64 -18.87 -10.13
CA ALA A 624 -10.30 -18.81 -9.56
C ALA A 624 -10.25 -18.77 -8.01
N SER A 625 -11.41 -18.57 -7.37
CA SER A 625 -11.54 -18.47 -5.92
C SER A 625 -12.96 -18.84 -5.49
N ASP A 626 -13.07 -19.50 -4.34
CA ASP A 626 -14.35 -19.71 -3.66
C ASP A 626 -14.71 -18.56 -2.71
N ASP A 627 -13.82 -17.58 -2.52
CA ASP A 627 -14.05 -16.39 -1.69
C ASP A 627 -14.90 -15.36 -2.46
N PRO A 628 -16.11 -15.00 -1.96
CA PRO A 628 -16.97 -14.00 -2.60
C PRO A 628 -16.41 -12.56 -2.53
N GLY A 629 -15.41 -12.29 -1.69
CA GLY A 629 -14.71 -11.01 -1.60
C GLY A 629 -13.64 -10.81 -2.69
N VAL A 630 -13.45 -11.81 -3.58
CA VAL A 630 -12.48 -11.74 -4.68
C VAL A 630 -13.20 -11.40 -5.99
N THR A 631 -12.58 -10.55 -6.81
CA THR A 631 -13.10 -10.22 -8.15
C THR A 631 -13.10 -11.46 -9.05
N ALA A 632 -14.29 -11.83 -9.54
CA ALA A 632 -14.53 -12.98 -10.38
C ALA A 632 -15.06 -12.52 -11.76
N ASP A 633 -14.16 -12.13 -12.65
CA ASP A 633 -14.46 -11.63 -13.99
C ASP A 633 -13.56 -12.22 -15.07
N THR A 634 -13.61 -11.67 -16.28
CA THR A 634 -12.72 -12.02 -17.39
C THR A 634 -11.97 -10.81 -17.88
N GLN A 635 -10.67 -10.95 -18.02
CA GLN A 635 -9.79 -9.96 -18.64
C GLN A 635 -9.44 -10.39 -20.07
N ARG A 636 -9.25 -9.44 -20.99
CA ARG A 636 -9.09 -9.72 -22.41
C ARG A 636 -8.02 -8.86 -23.05
N MET A 637 -7.27 -9.50 -23.92
CA MET A 637 -6.19 -8.86 -24.68
C MET A 637 -6.22 -9.32 -26.13
N ALA A 638 -6.27 -8.38 -27.07
CA ALA A 638 -6.15 -8.71 -28.47
C ALA A 638 -4.68 -9.11 -28.79
N VAL A 639 -4.51 -10.31 -29.31
CA VAL A 639 -3.23 -10.83 -29.82
C VAL A 639 -3.47 -11.24 -31.26
N PRO A 640 -3.33 -10.31 -32.22
CA PRO A 640 -3.60 -10.62 -33.61
C PRO A 640 -2.79 -11.81 -34.09
N PRO A 641 -3.33 -12.66 -34.96
CA PRO A 641 -2.58 -13.78 -35.50
C PRO A 641 -1.36 -13.27 -36.26
N TYR A 642 -0.21 -13.79 -35.94
CA TYR A 642 1.05 -13.54 -36.66
C TYR A 642 1.32 -14.72 -37.60
N ASP A 643 2.24 -14.53 -38.57
CA ASP A 643 2.69 -15.62 -39.46
C ASP A 643 3.51 -16.71 -38.71
N GLU A 644 3.65 -16.59 -37.40
CA GLU A 644 4.37 -17.47 -36.49
C GLU A 644 3.45 -18.01 -35.37
N PRO A 645 3.73 -19.17 -34.74
CA PRO A 645 3.01 -19.64 -33.60
C PRO A 645 2.98 -18.60 -32.47
N LEU A 646 1.93 -18.60 -31.65
CA LEU A 646 1.89 -17.75 -30.46
C LEU A 646 2.92 -18.26 -29.44
N SER A 647 3.91 -17.44 -29.13
CA SER A 647 4.81 -17.64 -28.01
C SER A 647 4.15 -17.04 -26.76
N LEU A 648 3.98 -17.84 -25.72
CA LEU A 648 3.38 -17.41 -24.46
C LEU A 648 4.30 -17.80 -23.30
N ARG A 649 4.70 -16.80 -22.50
CA ARG A 649 5.30 -17.03 -21.19
C ARG A 649 4.28 -16.68 -20.12
N CYS A 650 4.05 -17.61 -19.21
CA CYS A 650 3.12 -17.48 -18.09
C CYS A 650 3.88 -17.66 -16.78
N PHE A 651 3.80 -16.67 -15.92
CA PHE A 651 4.34 -16.69 -14.56
C PHE A 651 3.18 -16.79 -13.58
N VAL A 652 3.26 -17.75 -12.68
CA VAL A 652 2.28 -17.99 -11.62
C VAL A 652 2.95 -17.82 -10.28
N ASP A 653 2.43 -16.95 -9.41
CA ASP A 653 2.96 -16.73 -8.07
C ASP A 653 1.85 -16.49 -7.06
N SER A 654 1.31 -17.58 -6.54
CA SER A 654 0.21 -17.59 -5.56
C SER A 654 -1.01 -16.79 -6.04
N SER A 655 -1.01 -15.47 -5.86
CA SER A 655 -2.11 -14.58 -6.25
C SER A 655 -1.86 -13.79 -7.52
N VAL A 656 -0.79 -14.07 -8.26
CA VAL A 656 -0.43 -13.34 -9.48
C VAL A 656 -0.28 -14.31 -10.65
N VAL A 657 -0.84 -13.94 -11.79
CA VAL A 657 -0.59 -14.57 -13.10
C VAL A 657 -0.17 -13.48 -14.09
N GLU A 658 1.11 -13.48 -14.51
CA GLU A 658 1.60 -12.58 -15.56
C GLU A 658 1.78 -13.31 -16.88
N LEU A 659 1.23 -12.76 -17.95
CA LEU A 659 1.28 -13.32 -19.31
C LEU A 659 2.03 -12.38 -20.26
N TYR A 660 2.95 -12.95 -21.02
CA TYR A 660 3.69 -12.26 -22.07
C TYR A 660 3.48 -13.00 -23.40
N ALA A 661 2.76 -12.37 -24.32
CA ALA A 661 2.45 -12.94 -25.64
C ALA A 661 3.32 -12.28 -26.74
N ASN A 662 4.13 -13.10 -27.43
CA ASN A 662 5.03 -12.69 -28.52
C ASN A 662 5.97 -11.54 -28.15
N GLU A 663 6.34 -11.40 -26.87
CA GLU A 663 7.13 -10.26 -26.34
C GLU A 663 6.54 -8.88 -26.71
N ARG A 664 5.22 -8.79 -26.90
CA ARG A 664 4.52 -7.56 -27.35
C ARG A 664 3.38 -7.18 -26.46
N HIS A 665 2.62 -8.16 -26.03
CA HIS A 665 1.37 -7.97 -25.31
C HIS A 665 1.51 -8.58 -23.92
N CYS A 666 1.08 -7.82 -22.91
CA CYS A 666 1.07 -8.27 -21.52
C CYS A 666 -0.34 -8.22 -20.95
N LEU A 667 -0.67 -9.22 -20.15
CA LEU A 667 -1.88 -9.25 -19.35
C LEU A 667 -1.53 -9.83 -17.98
N THR A 668 -1.73 -9.04 -16.95
CA THR A 668 -1.47 -9.41 -15.56
C THR A 668 -2.77 -9.55 -14.81
N SER A 669 -2.95 -10.66 -14.09
CA SER A 669 -4.16 -10.95 -13.33
C SER A 669 -3.84 -11.20 -11.86
N ARG A 670 -4.71 -10.67 -10.99
CA ARG A 670 -4.74 -11.02 -9.58
C ARG A 670 -5.79 -12.13 -9.37
N VAL A 671 -5.35 -13.20 -8.74
CA VAL A 671 -6.15 -14.41 -8.49
C VAL A 671 -5.90 -14.88 -7.07
N TYR A 672 -6.90 -15.45 -6.40
CA TYR A 672 -6.76 -15.82 -4.98
C TYR A 672 -7.39 -17.20 -4.73
N PRO A 673 -6.71 -18.28 -5.14
CA PRO A 673 -7.22 -19.62 -4.87
C PRO A 673 -7.26 -19.88 -3.36
N THR A 674 -8.42 -20.32 -2.87
CA THR A 674 -8.66 -20.58 -1.45
C THR A 674 -8.20 -21.97 -1.02
N ARG A 675 -8.12 -22.91 -1.95
CA ARG A 675 -7.77 -24.32 -1.67
C ARG A 675 -6.27 -24.53 -1.73
N GLU A 676 -5.70 -25.16 -0.74
CA GLU A 676 -4.27 -25.53 -0.70
C GLU A 676 -3.87 -26.47 -1.85
N ASP A 677 -4.79 -27.31 -2.35
CA ASP A 677 -4.56 -28.27 -3.43
C ASP A 677 -4.80 -27.68 -4.83
N SER A 678 -5.17 -26.41 -4.98
CA SER A 678 -5.22 -25.68 -6.25
C SER A 678 -3.82 -25.36 -6.75
N THR A 679 -3.16 -26.40 -7.29
CA THR A 679 -1.76 -26.36 -7.77
C THR A 679 -1.56 -26.98 -9.14
N GLY A 680 -2.61 -27.57 -9.71
CA GLY A 680 -2.56 -28.30 -10.98
C GLY A 680 -2.41 -27.38 -12.20
N VAL A 681 -1.90 -27.97 -13.28
CA VAL A 681 -1.83 -27.34 -14.60
C VAL A 681 -2.39 -28.31 -15.63
N SER A 682 -3.31 -27.82 -16.46
CA SER A 682 -3.89 -28.61 -17.54
C SER A 682 -4.05 -27.81 -18.83
N VAL A 683 -4.21 -28.50 -19.95
CA VAL A 683 -4.52 -27.91 -21.26
C VAL A 683 -5.76 -28.57 -21.86
N ALA A 684 -6.57 -27.80 -22.57
CA ALA A 684 -7.77 -28.29 -23.26
C ALA A 684 -7.94 -27.62 -24.63
N ALA A 685 -8.62 -28.29 -25.55
CA ALA A 685 -8.95 -27.73 -26.85
C ALA A 685 -10.44 -27.91 -27.15
N GLU A 686 -11.03 -26.93 -27.82
CA GLU A 686 -12.42 -26.97 -28.27
C GLU A 686 -12.55 -26.62 -29.75
N GLY A 687 -13.46 -27.34 -30.41
CA GLY A 687 -13.84 -27.07 -31.81
C GLY A 687 -12.82 -27.55 -32.83
N GLY A 688 -11.86 -28.37 -32.44
CA GLY A 688 -10.81 -28.91 -33.28
C GLY A 688 -9.57 -29.33 -32.52
N ARG A 689 -8.44 -29.46 -33.19
CA ARG A 689 -7.16 -29.81 -32.60
C ARG A 689 -6.30 -28.56 -32.40
N ALA A 690 -5.60 -28.52 -31.29
CA ALA A 690 -4.54 -27.56 -31.02
C ALA A 690 -3.22 -28.28 -30.69
N THR A 691 -2.12 -27.62 -30.94
CA THR A 691 -0.78 -28.16 -30.67
C THR A 691 0.06 -27.14 -29.92
N LEU A 692 0.68 -27.58 -28.83
CA LEU A 692 1.81 -26.90 -28.21
C LEU A 692 3.07 -27.47 -28.86
N SER A 693 3.76 -26.67 -29.65
CA SER A 693 4.98 -27.08 -30.39
C SER A 693 6.21 -27.13 -29.49
N SER A 694 6.21 -26.34 -28.42
CA SER A 694 7.15 -26.48 -27.29
C SER A 694 6.42 -26.20 -25.99
N LEU A 695 6.87 -26.84 -24.90
CA LEU A 695 6.35 -26.64 -23.57
C LEU A 695 7.44 -26.93 -22.54
N SER A 696 7.90 -25.90 -21.88
CA SER A 696 8.82 -26.00 -20.76
C SER A 696 8.22 -25.41 -19.51
N ALA A 697 8.49 -26.01 -18.35
CA ALA A 697 8.01 -25.53 -17.07
C ALA A 697 9.11 -25.60 -16.01
N TRP A 698 9.18 -24.59 -15.17
CA TRP A 698 10.09 -24.49 -14.03
C TRP A 698 9.35 -24.14 -12.76
N ARG A 699 9.83 -24.70 -11.64
CA ARG A 699 9.51 -24.18 -10.33
C ARG A 699 10.38 -22.94 -10.08
N LEU A 700 9.80 -21.89 -9.55
CA LEU A 700 10.51 -20.69 -9.15
C LEU A 700 10.77 -20.69 -7.63
N ALA A 701 11.90 -20.09 -7.24
CA ALA A 701 12.30 -19.91 -5.86
C ALA A 701 11.82 -18.57 -5.34
N ASP A 702 11.91 -18.41 -4.02
CA ASP A 702 11.60 -17.17 -3.32
C ASP A 702 12.53 -16.02 -3.77
N GLY A 703 11.95 -14.84 -3.97
CA GLY A 703 12.62 -13.60 -4.37
C GLY A 703 13.17 -12.78 -3.20
N TYR A 704 13.12 -13.29 -1.97
CA TYR A 704 13.62 -12.54 -0.80
C TYR A 704 14.86 -13.19 -0.21
N ARG A 705 15.81 -12.35 0.23
CA ARG A 705 17.01 -12.77 0.96
C ARG A 705 16.95 -12.22 2.36
N TYR A 706 16.80 -13.09 3.33
CA TYR A 706 16.82 -12.80 4.76
C TYR A 706 18.25 -12.65 5.30
#